data_8c8ad4e0a836c51ce108a375d795599e
#
_entry.id   8c8ad4e0a836c51ce108a375d795599e
#
_cell.length_a   1.000
_cell.length_b   1.000
_cell.length_c   1.000
_cell.angle_alpha   90.00
_cell.angle_beta   90.00
_cell.angle_gamma   90.00
#
_symmetry.space_group_name_H-M   'P 1'
#
loop_
_entity.id
_entity.type
_entity.pdbx_description
1 polymer ?
#
loop_
_entity_poly.entity_id
_entity_poly.type
_entity_poly.pdbx_seq_one_letter_code
_entity_poly.pdbx_strand_id
1 'polypeptide(L)'
;MRGSLQLGVFGFFWPFLATAGDHWALRPVVRVEVPEHASIDPVSWFVGQRTREAGLRSAPPASRRDWLRRLYYNLSGLPPGHERLAELIASPKDDQTLATEVVDELLASPHYGERWARLWLDVARYSDTKGYAYAGEEFDFPHAWVYRDWIVKAFNGDLPYDQFIQRQLAADLLLAEGHCDRSDLAAMGFLTLGRRFLGVEPDIIDDRIDVVTRGVLALTVTCARCHDHKFDPIPTADYYALYGVFKSSREDLQALDQEVAEQHIELGKKREVLAAEFEKRATEMEGRFLQRAAEYMVAALDIAKVPPPDFAEIIEGDDLIPAQIRRWHEFLSQEKRRSDPVFGAWVALARTKTPDLSIANPLVAEVLGGPAGNLPEVARHYQDLLWRSVNEEKQNEAAAWRELREVVRGPGSPIRIPREYIHDVEWLFDDENKGPLKKAQAALDREVINLREKAPHALTLIDRPVAGNVRVFERGQYPNQLEEVARGSLGILHGGKRPRYRGGSGRLALAREITARENPLTARVIVNRIWRGHFGEGLVRTDSDFGTRSERPTHPGLLDFLASELMGHNWSLKHIQRLIAASALCRIRADNPPGADFENRLLSVYPRRRLDFEAMRDSMLAASGELDVRVGGAPGELFGISASVRRSLYGRIDRQYLPSALRVFDFANPELHSPRRYRTNVPQQALFLMNAPFTVARARALARRVAGENPGSDEAERIARMFLHVLARRPTLEESRSAREFLLSGVDGEERIPVAEVAAWSYGYGKLEENGESVSTFHPLPHFNGKAWGGGAKWPDGALGWVRLTAIGGHAGNKVEHGAVRRWTSPIEGTIRITGTIRKIEDCGDGLRGWVCSNRQGIMEAWQVEFGTAQPAGLAEVEVEVGEILDFVIDCGSANNFSCDGFEWSPRLELIGGKQVWDAGAHFAGKRSGDSSLSPWERLAQALLISNEAMFLD
;
A
#
# COMPACT_ATOMS: atom_id res chain seq x y z
N MET A 1 2.23 -70.14 -1.79
CA MET A 1 0.98 -69.65 -1.25
C MET A 1 1.20 -68.20 -0.79
N ARG A 2 0.78 -67.26 -1.62
CA ARG A 2 0.84 -65.82 -1.32
C ARG A 2 -0.61 -65.38 -1.04
N GLY A 3 -0.91 -65.02 0.20
CA GLY A 3 -2.16 -64.45 0.62
C GLY A 3 -2.07 -62.92 0.59
N SER A 4 -2.80 -62.26 -0.29
CA SER A 4 -2.97 -60.82 -0.35
C SER A 4 -4.00 -60.38 0.70
N LEU A 5 -3.58 -59.64 1.73
CA LEU A 5 -4.46 -58.88 2.62
C LEU A 5 -4.88 -57.58 1.92
N GLN A 6 -6.17 -57.48 1.55
CA GLN A 6 -6.82 -56.24 1.20
C GLN A 6 -7.22 -55.50 2.49
N LEU A 7 -6.54 -54.42 2.82
CA LEU A 7 -6.97 -53.43 3.84
C LEU A 7 -8.05 -52.54 3.22
N GLY A 8 -9.29 -52.80 3.59
CA GLY A 8 -10.41 -51.91 3.30
C GLY A 8 -10.31 -50.64 4.18
N VAL A 9 -10.05 -49.51 3.56
CA VAL A 9 -10.19 -48.20 4.18
C VAL A 9 -11.67 -47.87 4.22
N PHE A 10 -12.33 -48.08 5.34
CA PHE A 10 -13.65 -47.53 5.63
C PHE A 10 -13.50 -46.03 5.88
N GLY A 11 -13.71 -45.21 4.87
CA GLY A 11 -13.89 -43.77 5.00
C GLY A 11 -15.23 -43.51 5.70
N PHE A 12 -15.20 -43.09 6.96
CA PHE A 12 -16.36 -42.50 7.60
C PHE A 12 -16.61 -41.13 6.97
N PHE A 13 -17.38 -41.08 5.90
CA PHE A 13 -18.06 -39.88 5.42
C PHE A 13 -19.24 -39.63 6.36
N TRP A 14 -19.06 -38.72 7.32
CA TRP A 14 -20.16 -38.13 8.05
C TRP A 14 -20.77 -37.02 7.18
N PRO A 15 -22.03 -37.11 6.77
CA PRO A 15 -22.68 -36.03 6.06
C PRO A 15 -23.13 -34.97 7.09
N PHE A 16 -22.24 -34.00 7.40
CA PHE A 16 -22.71 -32.73 7.90
C PHE A 16 -23.11 -31.86 6.70
N LEU A 17 -24.20 -32.21 6.05
CA LEU A 17 -25.01 -31.30 5.28
C LEU A 17 -25.91 -30.52 6.26
N ALA A 18 -25.33 -29.69 7.13
CA ALA A 18 -26.07 -28.53 7.59
C ALA A 18 -26.33 -27.68 6.31
N THR A 19 -27.56 -27.52 5.92
CA THR A 19 -27.96 -26.70 4.79
C THR A 19 -27.36 -25.31 5.05
N ALA A 20 -26.72 -24.69 4.07
CA ALA A 20 -26.10 -23.34 4.21
C ALA A 20 -27.10 -22.30 4.79
N GLY A 21 -28.41 -22.54 4.64
CA GLY A 21 -29.48 -21.72 5.22
C GLY A 21 -29.58 -21.74 6.76
N ASP A 22 -28.89 -22.64 7.45
CA ASP A 22 -28.95 -22.69 8.92
C ASP A 22 -27.86 -21.88 9.63
N HIS A 23 -26.81 -21.44 8.89
CA HIS A 23 -25.75 -20.62 9.49
C HIS A 23 -26.25 -19.20 9.79
N TRP A 24 -25.93 -18.68 10.97
CA TRP A 24 -26.44 -17.40 11.46
C TRP A 24 -26.17 -16.23 10.50
N ALA A 25 -25.00 -16.20 9.85
CA ALA A 25 -24.58 -15.10 8.99
C ALA A 25 -25.33 -15.07 7.65
N LEU A 26 -25.81 -16.23 7.17
CA LEU A 26 -26.50 -16.38 5.88
C LEU A 26 -28.04 -16.24 6.01
N ARG A 27 -28.55 -16.13 7.23
CA ARG A 27 -29.98 -15.83 7.44
C ARG A 27 -30.27 -14.36 7.12
N PRO A 28 -31.46 -14.04 6.59
CA PRO A 28 -31.89 -12.67 6.40
C PRO A 28 -31.69 -11.82 7.66
N VAL A 29 -31.31 -10.57 7.50
CA VAL A 29 -31.27 -9.61 8.63
C VAL A 29 -32.69 -9.38 9.12
N VAL A 30 -32.92 -9.59 10.41
CA VAL A 30 -34.23 -9.41 11.04
C VAL A 30 -34.15 -8.21 11.99
N ARG A 31 -35.03 -7.23 11.79
CA ARG A 31 -35.12 -6.12 12.73
C ARG A 31 -35.62 -6.64 14.09
N VAL A 32 -34.79 -6.48 15.11
CA VAL A 32 -35.15 -6.78 16.48
C VAL A 32 -35.68 -5.50 17.14
N GLU A 33 -36.93 -5.53 17.62
CA GLU A 33 -37.53 -4.35 18.24
C GLU A 33 -37.04 -4.18 19.68
N VAL A 34 -36.71 -2.95 20.04
CA VAL A 34 -36.46 -2.53 21.41
C VAL A 34 -37.81 -2.12 22.05
N PRO A 35 -38.13 -2.59 23.25
CA PRO A 35 -39.38 -2.23 23.88
C PRO A 35 -39.53 -0.71 24.07
N GLU A 36 -40.69 -0.13 23.73
CA GLU A 36 -40.98 1.30 23.84
C GLU A 36 -40.75 1.86 25.26
N HIS A 37 -40.93 1.03 26.27
CA HIS A 37 -40.71 1.42 27.68
C HIS A 37 -39.26 1.26 28.15
N ALA A 38 -38.32 0.92 27.26
CA ALA A 38 -36.92 0.90 27.61
C ALA A 38 -36.45 2.33 27.96
N SER A 39 -36.11 2.54 29.22
CA SER A 39 -35.62 3.85 29.73
C SER A 39 -34.18 4.20 29.34
N ILE A 40 -33.55 3.41 28.47
CA ILE A 40 -32.18 3.52 28.04
C ILE A 40 -32.10 3.36 26.52
N ASP A 41 -31.03 3.91 25.92
CA ASP A 41 -30.79 3.80 24.47
C ASP A 41 -30.75 2.33 24.00
N PRO A 42 -31.07 2.08 22.71
CA PRO A 42 -31.15 0.72 22.17
C PRO A 42 -29.86 -0.08 22.32
N VAL A 43 -28.69 0.52 22.06
CA VAL A 43 -27.37 -0.15 22.13
C VAL A 43 -27.10 -0.65 23.54
N SER A 44 -27.29 0.23 24.53
CA SER A 44 -27.08 -0.11 25.95
C SER A 44 -28.12 -1.11 26.45
N TRP A 45 -29.34 -1.09 25.87
CA TRP A 45 -30.38 -2.07 26.22
C TRP A 45 -29.95 -3.49 25.84
N PHE A 46 -29.50 -3.72 24.58
CA PHE A 46 -29.05 -5.03 24.12
C PHE A 46 -27.86 -5.55 24.94
N VAL A 47 -26.85 -4.70 25.17
CA VAL A 47 -25.66 -5.08 25.94
C VAL A 47 -26.06 -5.39 27.38
N GLY A 48 -26.87 -4.53 28.00
CA GLY A 48 -27.34 -4.72 29.37
C GLY A 48 -28.19 -5.98 29.54
N GLN A 49 -28.96 -6.38 28.53
CA GLN A 49 -29.70 -7.65 28.55
C GLN A 49 -28.75 -8.83 28.65
N ARG A 50 -27.76 -8.91 27.77
CA ARG A 50 -26.77 -10.01 27.75
C ARG A 50 -25.93 -10.05 29.03
N THR A 51 -25.54 -8.87 29.52
CA THR A 51 -24.78 -8.74 30.78
C THR A 51 -25.58 -9.29 31.96
N ARG A 52 -26.90 -8.95 32.06
CA ARG A 52 -27.79 -9.47 33.12
C ARG A 52 -28.03 -10.98 32.98
N GLU A 53 -28.24 -11.50 31.77
CA GLU A 53 -28.40 -12.94 31.53
C GLU A 53 -27.18 -13.74 32.02
N ALA A 54 -25.98 -13.16 31.93
CA ALA A 54 -24.75 -13.74 32.44
C ALA A 54 -24.52 -13.50 33.96
N GLY A 55 -25.47 -12.89 34.67
CA GLY A 55 -25.36 -12.57 36.10
C GLY A 55 -24.34 -11.46 36.41
N LEU A 56 -23.92 -10.68 35.41
CA LEU A 56 -22.97 -9.59 35.55
C LEU A 56 -23.65 -8.24 35.75
N ARG A 57 -22.93 -7.26 36.27
CA ARG A 57 -23.35 -5.87 36.39
C ARG A 57 -22.46 -4.99 35.52
N SER A 58 -23.08 -4.02 34.84
CA SER A 58 -22.32 -3.00 34.11
C SER A 58 -21.57 -2.10 35.08
N ALA A 59 -20.38 -1.66 34.70
CA ALA A 59 -19.61 -0.67 35.45
C ALA A 59 -20.40 0.64 35.63
N PRO A 60 -20.14 1.38 36.70
CA PRO A 60 -20.76 2.70 36.89
C PRO A 60 -20.28 3.70 35.82
N PRO A 61 -20.93 4.86 35.69
CA PRO A 61 -20.51 5.90 34.74
C PRO A 61 -19.04 6.35 34.95
N ALA A 62 -18.34 6.59 33.86
CA ALA A 62 -17.02 7.22 33.84
C ALA A 62 -17.13 8.73 34.11
N SER A 63 -16.01 9.37 34.44
CA SER A 63 -15.97 10.83 34.48
C SER A 63 -16.29 11.45 33.10
N ARG A 64 -16.84 12.68 33.08
CA ARG A 64 -17.07 13.42 31.83
C ARG A 64 -15.81 13.54 31.01
N ARG A 65 -14.66 13.78 31.62
CA ARG A 65 -13.38 13.86 30.95
C ARG A 65 -13.05 12.57 30.18
N ASP A 66 -13.22 11.42 30.81
CA ASP A 66 -12.82 10.14 30.22
C ASP A 66 -13.70 9.77 29.01
N TRP A 67 -15.02 9.84 29.16
CA TRP A 67 -15.89 9.50 28.03
C TRP A 67 -15.86 10.55 26.91
N LEU A 68 -15.67 11.84 27.19
CA LEU A 68 -15.46 12.87 26.17
C LEU A 68 -14.17 12.60 25.39
N ARG A 69 -13.09 12.30 26.10
CA ARG A 69 -11.81 11.94 25.48
C ARG A 69 -11.97 10.72 24.56
N ARG A 70 -12.74 9.69 24.95
CA ARG A 70 -13.08 8.53 24.10
C ARG A 70 -13.79 8.94 22.82
N LEU A 71 -14.82 9.81 22.93
CA LEU A 71 -15.58 10.28 21.77
C LEU A 71 -14.67 10.98 20.75
N TYR A 72 -13.82 11.89 21.21
CA TYR A 72 -12.88 12.60 20.34
C TYR A 72 -11.95 11.63 19.59
N TYR A 73 -11.29 10.71 20.28
CA TYR A 73 -10.41 9.74 19.64
C TYR A 73 -11.14 8.74 18.73
N ASN A 74 -12.33 8.31 19.12
CA ASN A 74 -13.10 7.35 18.32
C ASN A 74 -13.60 7.97 17.02
N LEU A 75 -14.06 9.21 17.07
CA LEU A 75 -14.72 9.85 15.92
C LEU A 75 -13.74 10.69 15.08
N SER A 76 -12.77 11.38 15.69
CA SER A 76 -11.83 12.25 14.98
C SER A 76 -10.38 11.73 14.96
N GLY A 77 -10.01 10.82 15.89
CA GLY A 77 -8.63 10.36 16.05
C GLY A 77 -7.69 11.42 16.65
N LEU A 78 -8.24 12.50 17.22
CA LEU A 78 -7.51 13.60 17.84
C LEU A 78 -7.93 13.78 19.31
N PRO A 79 -7.06 14.32 20.17
CA PRO A 79 -7.46 14.72 21.51
C PRO A 79 -8.40 15.93 21.47
N PRO A 80 -9.30 16.08 22.45
CA PRO A 80 -10.00 17.34 22.65
C PRO A 80 -9.01 18.45 23.06
N GLY A 81 -9.23 19.68 22.58
CA GLY A 81 -8.54 20.85 23.11
C GLY A 81 -8.91 21.05 24.58
N HIS A 82 -7.92 21.43 25.42
CA HIS A 82 -8.14 21.52 26.88
C HIS A 82 -9.20 22.56 27.28
N GLU A 83 -9.30 23.68 26.56
CA GLU A 83 -10.34 24.70 26.78
C GLU A 83 -11.73 24.15 26.47
N ARG A 84 -11.87 23.54 25.28
CA ARG A 84 -13.14 22.92 24.86
C ARG A 84 -13.56 21.80 25.82
N LEU A 85 -12.63 20.98 26.27
CA LEU A 85 -12.91 19.93 27.24
C LEU A 85 -13.37 20.51 28.58
N ALA A 86 -12.75 21.59 29.05
CA ALA A 86 -13.15 22.27 30.29
C ALA A 86 -14.58 22.83 30.18
N GLU A 87 -14.94 23.47 29.07
CA GLU A 87 -16.30 23.94 28.79
C GLU A 87 -17.31 22.79 28.83
N LEU A 88 -17.02 21.66 28.16
CA LEU A 88 -17.89 20.50 28.11
C LEU A 88 -18.08 19.85 29.50
N ILE A 89 -17.00 19.77 30.30
CA ILE A 89 -17.07 19.25 31.68
C ILE A 89 -17.97 20.14 32.57
N ALA A 90 -17.86 21.46 32.43
CA ALA A 90 -18.62 22.43 33.19
C ALA A 90 -20.08 22.60 32.69
N SER A 91 -20.44 21.98 31.59
CA SER A 91 -21.78 22.10 31.02
C SER A 91 -22.88 21.68 32.02
N PRO A 92 -23.97 22.47 32.18
CA PRO A 92 -25.09 22.15 33.04
C PRO A 92 -26.02 21.05 32.50
N LYS A 93 -25.81 20.63 31.24
CA LYS A 93 -26.61 19.58 30.55
C LYS A 93 -26.38 18.22 31.18
N ASP A 94 -27.39 17.36 31.12
CA ASP A 94 -27.24 15.96 31.47
C ASP A 94 -26.29 15.25 30.47
N ASP A 95 -25.69 14.12 30.89
CA ASP A 95 -24.67 13.43 30.11
C ASP A 95 -25.22 12.83 28.81
N GLN A 96 -26.50 12.50 28.70
CA GLN A 96 -27.09 11.97 27.46
C GLN A 96 -27.21 13.08 26.41
N THR A 97 -27.77 14.23 26.80
CA THR A 97 -27.90 15.40 25.92
C THR A 97 -26.51 15.89 25.47
N LEU A 98 -25.57 16.00 26.43
CA LEU A 98 -24.20 16.44 26.14
C LEU A 98 -23.50 15.48 25.18
N ALA A 99 -23.60 14.18 25.40
CA ALA A 99 -22.98 13.18 24.54
C ALA A 99 -23.54 13.24 23.11
N THR A 100 -24.85 13.42 22.96
CA THR A 100 -25.49 13.52 21.64
C THR A 100 -24.98 14.75 20.88
N GLU A 101 -24.93 15.91 21.52
CA GLU A 101 -24.43 17.14 20.88
C GLU A 101 -22.96 17.06 20.49
N VAL A 102 -22.11 16.51 21.36
CA VAL A 102 -20.67 16.32 21.05
C VAL A 102 -20.47 15.30 19.92
N VAL A 103 -21.26 14.24 19.89
CA VAL A 103 -21.22 13.27 18.78
C VAL A 103 -21.63 13.94 17.47
N ASP A 104 -22.70 14.74 17.46
CA ASP A 104 -23.14 15.45 16.26
C ASP A 104 -22.09 16.48 15.78
N GLU A 105 -21.45 17.21 16.72
CA GLU A 105 -20.31 18.09 16.41
C GLU A 105 -19.15 17.34 15.76
N LEU A 106 -18.75 16.20 16.34
CA LEU A 106 -17.63 15.41 15.85
C LEU A 106 -17.92 14.73 14.50
N LEU A 107 -19.15 14.27 14.28
CA LEU A 107 -19.58 13.71 13.00
C LEU A 107 -19.66 14.78 11.88
N ALA A 108 -19.87 16.05 12.23
CA ALA A 108 -19.80 17.16 11.29
C ALA A 108 -18.38 17.63 10.99
N SER A 109 -17.40 17.27 11.83
CA SER A 109 -16.00 17.64 11.67
C SER A 109 -15.37 16.95 10.45
N PRO A 110 -14.50 17.62 9.68
CA PRO A 110 -13.73 16.99 8.60
C PRO A 110 -12.80 15.87 9.09
N HIS A 111 -12.44 15.89 10.37
CA HIS A 111 -11.57 14.90 10.99
C HIS A 111 -12.25 13.55 11.22
N TYR A 112 -13.58 13.48 11.17
CA TYR A 112 -14.32 12.23 11.17
C TYR A 112 -13.95 11.37 9.96
N GLY A 113 -14.01 11.94 8.76
CA GLY A 113 -13.65 11.21 7.54
C GLY A 113 -12.19 10.76 7.54
N GLU A 114 -11.26 11.57 8.05
CA GLU A 114 -9.85 11.20 8.16
C GLU A 114 -9.64 9.98 9.08
N ARG A 115 -10.33 9.97 10.24
CA ARG A 115 -10.25 8.84 11.19
C ARG A 115 -10.78 7.55 10.58
N TRP A 116 -11.95 7.59 9.99
CA TRP A 116 -12.63 6.39 9.48
C TRP A 116 -12.09 5.95 8.13
N ALA A 117 -11.57 6.87 7.32
CA ALA A 117 -10.82 6.54 6.12
C ALA A 117 -9.59 5.69 6.45
N ARG A 118 -8.83 6.01 7.53
CA ARG A 118 -7.67 5.21 7.90
C ARG A 118 -8.01 3.74 8.15
N LEU A 119 -9.13 3.48 8.84
CA LEU A 119 -9.59 2.13 9.11
C LEU A 119 -10.03 1.39 7.83
N TRP A 120 -10.66 2.10 6.89
CA TRP A 120 -11.03 1.53 5.59
C TRP A 120 -9.82 1.26 4.70
N LEU A 121 -8.82 2.12 4.73
CA LEU A 121 -7.59 1.96 3.94
C LEU A 121 -6.78 0.71 4.33
N ASP A 122 -6.90 0.23 5.58
CA ASP A 122 -6.34 -1.06 5.99
C ASP A 122 -7.09 -2.24 5.33
N VAL A 123 -8.41 -2.15 5.25
CA VAL A 123 -9.26 -3.11 4.52
C VAL A 123 -8.90 -3.13 3.03
N ALA A 124 -8.70 -1.94 2.46
CA ALA A 124 -8.37 -1.73 1.05
C ALA A 124 -6.90 -2.00 0.71
N ARG A 125 -6.06 -2.40 1.68
CA ARG A 125 -4.60 -2.61 1.48
C ARG A 125 -3.90 -1.45 0.76
N TYR A 126 -4.27 -0.23 1.14
CA TYR A 126 -3.74 0.99 0.53
C TYR A 126 -2.22 1.12 0.66
N SER A 127 -1.59 1.53 -0.44
CA SER A 127 -0.18 1.94 -0.48
C SER A 127 0.01 2.97 -1.59
N ASP A 128 1.03 3.84 -1.43
CA ASP A 128 1.45 4.79 -2.47
C ASP A 128 2.41 4.14 -3.49
N THR A 129 2.88 2.91 -3.23
CA THR A 129 3.80 2.18 -4.09
C THR A 129 3.24 0.83 -4.55
N LYS A 130 3.70 0.35 -5.71
CA LYS A 130 3.32 -0.95 -6.28
C LYS A 130 3.88 -2.15 -5.50
N GLY A 131 4.92 -1.91 -4.68
CA GLY A 131 5.68 -2.97 -4.02
C GLY A 131 6.75 -3.52 -4.94
N TYR A 132 6.95 -4.85 -4.92
CA TYR A 132 7.92 -5.49 -5.78
C TYR A 132 7.50 -5.41 -7.24
N ALA A 133 8.29 -4.69 -8.04
CA ALA A 133 8.09 -4.45 -9.47
C ALA A 133 9.37 -4.78 -10.23
N TYR A 134 9.26 -5.00 -11.55
CA TYR A 134 10.43 -5.24 -12.39
C TYR A 134 11.32 -3.99 -12.51
N ALA A 135 12.63 -4.21 -12.68
CA ALA A 135 13.55 -3.12 -12.96
C ALA A 135 13.12 -2.36 -14.23
N GLY A 136 13.03 -1.04 -14.11
CA GLY A 136 12.56 -0.17 -15.21
C GLY A 136 11.06 0.18 -15.17
N GLU A 137 10.26 -0.51 -14.36
CA GLU A 137 8.90 -0.08 -14.08
C GLU A 137 8.87 1.11 -13.10
N GLU A 138 7.86 1.98 -13.23
CA GLU A 138 7.62 3.00 -12.23
C GLU A 138 7.15 2.36 -10.92
N PHE A 139 7.87 2.63 -9.83
CA PHE A 139 7.62 2.01 -8.53
C PHE A 139 6.39 2.58 -7.83
N ASP A 140 6.08 3.86 -8.02
CA ASP A 140 4.94 4.51 -7.41
C ASP A 140 3.65 4.24 -8.21
N PHE A 141 2.52 4.19 -7.50
CA PHE A 141 1.23 4.32 -8.14
C PHE A 141 0.98 5.80 -8.49
N PRO A 142 0.68 6.12 -9.75
CA PRO A 142 0.30 7.49 -10.11
C PRO A 142 -0.90 7.95 -9.28
N HIS A 143 -0.71 8.97 -8.47
CA HIS A 143 -1.76 9.61 -7.65
C HIS A 143 -2.58 8.66 -6.74
N ALA A 144 -1.96 7.65 -6.12
CA ALA A 144 -2.66 6.76 -5.16
C ALA A 144 -3.46 7.53 -4.09
N TRP A 145 -2.93 8.68 -3.65
CA TRP A 145 -3.54 9.56 -2.67
C TRP A 145 -4.95 10.07 -3.04
N VAL A 146 -5.33 10.11 -4.32
CA VAL A 146 -6.69 10.55 -4.72
C VAL A 146 -7.75 9.57 -4.23
N TYR A 147 -7.43 8.27 -4.15
CA TYR A 147 -8.32 7.26 -3.56
C TYR A 147 -8.51 7.50 -2.06
N ARG A 148 -7.41 7.74 -1.31
CA ARG A 148 -7.49 8.08 0.11
C ARG A 148 -8.37 9.31 0.34
N ASP A 149 -8.17 10.36 -0.44
CA ASP A 149 -8.91 11.61 -0.32
C ASP A 149 -10.38 11.44 -0.71
N TRP A 150 -10.66 10.60 -1.70
CA TRP A 150 -12.04 10.23 -2.05
C TRP A 150 -12.74 9.55 -0.88
N ILE A 151 -12.08 8.61 -0.19
CA ILE A 151 -12.65 7.95 1.00
C ILE A 151 -12.93 8.95 2.11
N VAL A 152 -11.99 9.86 2.41
CA VAL A 152 -12.19 10.92 3.40
C VAL A 152 -13.43 11.76 3.06
N LYS A 153 -13.55 12.17 1.78
CA LYS A 153 -14.72 12.93 1.29
C LYS A 153 -16.01 12.12 1.40
N ALA A 154 -16.00 10.85 1.05
CA ALA A 154 -17.17 9.97 1.09
C ALA A 154 -17.69 9.79 2.53
N PHE A 155 -16.81 9.54 3.51
CA PHE A 155 -17.18 9.45 4.92
C PHE A 155 -17.69 10.80 5.46
N ASN A 156 -17.03 11.92 5.14
CA ASN A 156 -17.45 13.24 5.58
C ASN A 156 -18.81 13.64 4.99
N GLY A 157 -19.07 13.27 3.74
CA GLY A 157 -20.36 13.47 3.06
C GLY A 157 -21.44 12.47 3.43
N ASP A 158 -21.13 11.50 4.31
CA ASP A 158 -22.05 10.39 4.64
C ASP A 158 -22.61 9.69 3.39
N LEU A 159 -21.73 9.45 2.40
CA LEU A 159 -22.13 8.73 1.19
C LEU A 159 -22.75 7.38 1.59
N PRO A 160 -24.00 7.07 1.16
CA PRO A 160 -24.63 5.81 1.46
C PRO A 160 -23.71 4.62 1.21
N TYR A 161 -23.56 3.71 2.17
CA TYR A 161 -22.56 2.65 2.12
C TYR A 161 -22.74 1.70 0.94
N ASP A 162 -23.97 1.46 0.51
CA ASP A 162 -24.27 0.73 -0.73
C ASP A 162 -23.65 1.42 -1.95
N GLN A 163 -23.84 2.74 -2.09
CA GLN A 163 -23.23 3.53 -3.16
C GLN A 163 -21.69 3.62 -3.02
N PHE A 164 -21.21 3.72 -1.78
CA PHE A 164 -19.76 3.70 -1.49
C PHE A 164 -19.08 2.43 -2.01
N ILE A 165 -19.70 1.26 -1.84
CA ILE A 165 -19.21 0.00 -2.37
C ILE A 165 -19.40 -0.08 -3.89
N GLN A 166 -20.56 0.32 -4.42
CA GLN A 166 -20.82 0.28 -5.86
C GLN A 166 -19.80 1.12 -6.64
N ARG A 167 -19.45 2.32 -6.16
CA ARG A 167 -18.43 3.17 -6.80
C ARG A 167 -17.04 2.54 -6.74
N GLN A 168 -16.68 1.87 -5.66
CA GLN A 168 -15.40 1.18 -5.58
C GLN A 168 -15.26 -0.01 -6.53
N LEU A 169 -16.37 -0.61 -6.96
CA LEU A 169 -16.37 -1.76 -7.86
C LEU A 169 -16.60 -1.37 -9.33
N ALA A 170 -17.36 -0.30 -9.61
CA ALA A 170 -17.87 -0.01 -10.94
C ALA A 170 -18.16 1.49 -11.19
N ALA A 171 -17.33 2.41 -10.66
CA ALA A 171 -17.53 3.85 -10.87
C ALA A 171 -17.52 4.26 -12.34
N ASP A 172 -16.74 3.60 -13.19
CA ASP A 172 -16.69 3.82 -14.63
C ASP A 172 -18.06 3.53 -15.30
N LEU A 173 -18.70 2.44 -14.90
CA LEU A 173 -20.02 2.05 -15.41
C LEU A 173 -21.14 2.93 -14.86
N LEU A 174 -21.05 3.31 -13.57
CA LEU A 174 -21.98 4.25 -12.95
C LEU A 174 -21.87 5.65 -13.56
N LEU A 175 -20.66 6.10 -13.91
CA LEU A 175 -20.43 7.35 -14.62
C LEU A 175 -21.07 7.32 -16.00
N ALA A 176 -20.93 6.23 -16.72
CA ALA A 176 -21.57 6.04 -18.04
C ALA A 176 -23.11 6.01 -17.95
N GLU A 177 -23.68 5.56 -16.83
CA GLU A 177 -25.12 5.63 -16.55
C GLU A 177 -25.58 7.00 -16.00
N GLY A 178 -24.66 7.94 -15.71
CA GLY A 178 -24.96 9.25 -15.10
C GLY A 178 -25.30 9.20 -13.60
N HIS A 179 -24.88 8.15 -12.89
CA HIS A 179 -25.19 7.93 -11.48
C HIS A 179 -24.04 8.35 -10.52
N CYS A 180 -22.95 8.85 -11.02
CA CYS A 180 -21.86 9.41 -10.23
C CYS A 180 -21.05 10.43 -11.04
N ASP A 181 -20.17 11.16 -10.37
CA ASP A 181 -19.29 12.14 -10.99
C ASP A 181 -17.96 11.57 -11.43
N ARG A 182 -17.24 12.25 -12.33
CA ARG A 182 -15.91 11.84 -12.78
C ARG A 182 -14.90 11.71 -11.63
N SER A 183 -15.01 12.54 -10.60
CA SER A 183 -14.18 12.44 -9.39
C SER A 183 -14.37 11.12 -8.63
N ASP A 184 -15.50 10.43 -8.81
CA ASP A 184 -15.79 9.14 -8.18
C ASP A 184 -14.97 7.99 -8.82
N LEU A 185 -14.36 8.20 -9.98
CA LEU A 185 -13.41 7.24 -10.55
C LEU A 185 -12.25 6.91 -9.59
N ALA A 186 -11.90 7.85 -8.71
CA ALA A 186 -10.92 7.64 -7.64
C ALA A 186 -11.28 6.47 -6.70
N ALA A 187 -12.58 6.18 -6.53
CA ALA A 187 -13.08 5.07 -5.71
C ALA A 187 -12.50 3.72 -6.12
N MET A 188 -12.21 3.54 -7.41
CA MET A 188 -11.75 2.26 -7.95
C MET A 188 -10.33 1.89 -7.52
N GLY A 189 -9.62 2.79 -6.81
CA GLY A 189 -8.40 2.46 -6.10
C GLY A 189 -8.52 1.26 -5.16
N PHE A 190 -9.73 0.93 -4.70
CA PHE A 190 -10.03 -0.29 -3.97
C PHE A 190 -9.62 -1.57 -4.71
N LEU A 191 -9.82 -1.61 -6.01
CA LEU A 191 -9.48 -2.76 -6.87
C LEU A 191 -8.10 -2.65 -7.50
N THR A 192 -7.57 -1.43 -7.71
CA THR A 192 -6.41 -1.19 -8.55
C THR A 192 -5.11 -0.91 -7.79
N LEU A 193 -5.21 -0.43 -6.54
CA LEU A 193 -4.04 -0.14 -5.70
C LEU A 193 -3.57 -1.33 -4.85
N GLY A 194 -3.87 -2.56 -5.27
CA GLY A 194 -3.38 -3.79 -4.66
C GLY A 194 -1.93 -4.11 -5.03
N ARG A 195 -1.44 -5.25 -4.53
CA ARG A 195 -0.12 -5.80 -4.88
C ARG A 195 -0.07 -6.15 -6.37
N ARG A 196 1.08 -5.91 -7.01
CA ARG A 196 1.24 -6.11 -8.46
C ARG A 196 1.69 -7.52 -8.86
N PHE A 197 2.21 -8.33 -7.94
CA PHE A 197 2.65 -9.71 -8.18
C PHE A 197 3.56 -9.86 -9.41
N LEU A 198 4.45 -8.88 -9.65
CA LEU A 198 5.26 -8.78 -10.87
C LEU A 198 4.41 -8.80 -12.18
N GLY A 199 3.17 -8.31 -12.11
CA GLY A 199 2.25 -8.29 -13.24
C GLY A 199 1.55 -9.61 -13.53
N VAL A 200 1.69 -10.65 -12.72
CA VAL A 200 0.99 -11.94 -12.88
C VAL A 200 -0.51 -11.71 -12.72
N GLU A 201 -1.22 -11.60 -13.84
CA GLU A 201 -2.65 -11.23 -13.87
C GLU A 201 -3.55 -12.18 -13.06
N PRO A 202 -3.37 -13.52 -13.06
CA PRO A 202 -4.15 -14.40 -12.21
C PRO A 202 -4.08 -14.07 -10.71
N ASP A 203 -2.93 -13.63 -10.23
CA ASP A 203 -2.73 -13.29 -8.82
C ASP A 203 -3.26 -11.89 -8.50
N ILE A 204 -3.21 -10.96 -9.45
CA ILE A 204 -3.86 -9.64 -9.33
C ILE A 204 -5.38 -9.80 -9.27
N ILE A 205 -5.96 -10.70 -10.06
CA ILE A 205 -7.40 -10.98 -10.02
C ILE A 205 -7.78 -11.69 -8.71
N ASP A 206 -6.96 -12.62 -8.23
CA ASP A 206 -7.14 -13.29 -6.94
C ASP A 206 -7.20 -12.28 -5.79
N ASP A 207 -6.28 -11.31 -5.76
CA ASP A 207 -6.25 -10.19 -4.80
C ASP A 207 -7.50 -9.31 -4.90
N ARG A 208 -8.03 -9.05 -6.11
CA ARG A 208 -9.30 -8.34 -6.30
C ARG A 208 -10.50 -9.12 -5.75
N ILE A 209 -10.54 -10.43 -5.98
CA ILE A 209 -11.57 -11.31 -5.40
C ILE A 209 -11.47 -11.29 -3.88
N ASP A 210 -10.27 -11.44 -3.33
CA ASP A 210 -10.04 -11.45 -1.87
C ASP A 210 -10.50 -10.17 -1.21
N VAL A 211 -10.10 -9.01 -1.73
CA VAL A 211 -10.47 -7.72 -1.12
C VAL A 211 -11.97 -7.46 -1.18
N VAL A 212 -12.66 -7.89 -2.23
CA VAL A 212 -14.13 -7.74 -2.34
C VAL A 212 -14.83 -8.71 -1.40
N THR A 213 -14.48 -9.98 -1.43
CA THR A 213 -15.21 -11.00 -0.67
C THR A 213 -14.89 -10.95 0.81
N ARG A 214 -13.65 -10.80 1.22
CA ARG A 214 -13.28 -10.61 2.63
C ARG A 214 -13.57 -9.19 3.11
N GLY A 215 -13.34 -8.20 2.25
CA GLY A 215 -13.51 -6.79 2.59
C GLY A 215 -14.98 -6.38 2.74
N VAL A 216 -15.90 -6.91 1.96
CA VAL A 216 -17.31 -6.49 1.96
C VAL A 216 -18.24 -7.57 2.51
N LEU A 217 -17.98 -8.84 2.19
CA LEU A 217 -18.84 -9.97 2.54
C LEU A 217 -18.33 -10.78 3.75
N ALA A 218 -17.10 -10.57 4.18
CA ALA A 218 -16.41 -11.41 5.16
C ALA A 218 -16.46 -12.91 4.80
N LEU A 219 -16.17 -13.25 3.53
CA LEU A 219 -16.07 -14.63 3.04
C LEU A 219 -14.66 -14.90 2.47
N THR A 220 -14.09 -16.05 2.82
CA THR A 220 -12.73 -16.46 2.39
C THR A 220 -12.75 -17.21 1.05
N VAL A 221 -13.26 -16.57 0.00
CA VAL A 221 -13.55 -17.20 -1.29
C VAL A 221 -12.32 -17.70 -2.04
N THR A 222 -11.16 -17.07 -1.84
CA THR A 222 -9.91 -17.45 -2.53
C THR A 222 -9.42 -18.86 -2.22
N CYS A 223 -9.87 -19.46 -1.11
CA CYS A 223 -9.63 -20.89 -0.84
C CYS A 223 -10.22 -21.78 -1.96
N ALA A 224 -11.29 -21.33 -2.64
CA ALA A 224 -11.93 -22.05 -3.72
C ALA A 224 -11.20 -21.98 -5.08
N ARG A 225 -10.07 -21.27 -5.17
CA ARG A 225 -9.21 -21.23 -6.36
C ARG A 225 -8.72 -22.62 -6.80
N CYS A 226 -8.37 -23.49 -5.83
CA CYS A 226 -7.71 -24.76 -6.11
C CYS A 226 -8.64 -25.98 -5.96
N HIS A 227 -9.64 -25.90 -5.10
CA HIS A 227 -10.60 -26.96 -4.76
C HIS A 227 -11.83 -26.32 -4.12
N ASP A 228 -12.95 -27.00 -4.06
CA ASP A 228 -14.13 -26.51 -3.34
C ASP A 228 -13.76 -26.08 -1.92
N HIS A 229 -14.32 -24.97 -1.46
CA HIS A 229 -13.99 -24.45 -0.13
C HIS A 229 -14.21 -25.51 0.95
N LYS A 230 -13.22 -25.70 1.82
CA LYS A 230 -13.19 -26.83 2.77
C LYS A 230 -14.38 -26.83 3.73
N PHE A 231 -14.90 -25.68 4.09
CA PHE A 231 -15.89 -25.50 5.15
C PHE A 231 -17.19 -24.86 4.63
N ASP A 232 -17.06 -23.83 3.83
CA ASP A 232 -18.20 -23.09 3.30
C ASP A 232 -18.70 -23.72 2.00
N PRO A 233 -20.00 -23.68 1.69
CA PRO A 233 -20.53 -24.21 0.45
C PRO A 233 -20.25 -23.26 -0.73
N ILE A 234 -18.96 -23.05 -1.01
CA ILE A 234 -18.43 -22.25 -2.09
C ILE A 234 -17.64 -23.19 -3.01
N PRO A 235 -18.23 -23.66 -4.12
CA PRO A 235 -17.55 -24.50 -5.07
C PRO A 235 -16.49 -23.70 -5.85
N THR A 236 -15.47 -24.40 -6.35
CA THR A 236 -14.43 -23.84 -7.24
C THR A 236 -15.03 -23.06 -8.39
N ALA A 237 -16.14 -23.52 -8.96
CA ALA A 237 -16.83 -22.82 -10.03
C ALA A 237 -17.35 -21.42 -9.64
N ASP A 238 -17.67 -21.15 -8.38
CA ASP A 238 -18.06 -19.80 -7.91
C ASP A 238 -16.87 -18.84 -7.92
N TYR A 239 -15.68 -19.31 -7.51
CA TYR A 239 -14.45 -18.54 -7.61
C TYR A 239 -14.16 -18.13 -9.06
N TYR A 240 -14.25 -19.09 -10.02
CA TYR A 240 -13.98 -18.78 -11.42
C TYR A 240 -15.09 -17.96 -12.08
N ALA A 241 -16.31 -17.98 -11.55
CA ALA A 241 -17.35 -17.06 -11.98
C ALA A 241 -16.99 -15.60 -11.64
N LEU A 242 -16.49 -15.33 -10.43
CA LEU A 242 -15.95 -14.03 -10.03
C LEU A 242 -14.66 -13.69 -10.77
N TYR A 243 -13.76 -14.66 -10.96
CA TYR A 243 -12.55 -14.49 -11.75
C TYR A 243 -12.88 -13.96 -13.15
N GLY A 244 -13.88 -14.54 -13.81
CA GLY A 244 -14.36 -14.09 -15.13
C GLY A 244 -14.88 -12.66 -15.13
N VAL A 245 -15.49 -12.18 -14.05
CA VAL A 245 -15.94 -10.78 -13.89
C VAL A 245 -14.75 -9.84 -13.95
N PHE A 246 -13.70 -10.09 -13.15
CA PHE A 246 -12.53 -9.21 -13.11
C PHE A 246 -11.61 -9.39 -14.33
N LYS A 247 -11.52 -10.59 -14.90
CA LYS A 247 -10.79 -10.87 -16.15
C LYS A 247 -11.40 -10.13 -17.35
N SER A 248 -12.70 -9.87 -17.31
CA SER A 248 -13.42 -9.10 -18.34
C SER A 248 -13.25 -7.59 -18.22
N SER A 249 -12.35 -7.14 -17.34
CA SER A 249 -11.98 -5.73 -17.14
C SER A 249 -10.48 -5.57 -17.31
N ARG A 250 -10.04 -4.32 -17.50
CA ARG A 250 -8.62 -3.95 -17.56
C ARG A 250 -8.39 -2.63 -16.85
N GLU A 251 -7.17 -2.38 -16.47
CA GLU A 251 -6.77 -1.12 -15.85
C GLU A 251 -6.68 0.00 -16.90
N ASP A 252 -7.00 1.22 -16.44
CA ASP A 252 -6.87 2.42 -17.23
C ASP A 252 -6.59 3.63 -16.34
N LEU A 253 -5.62 4.48 -16.74
CA LEU A 253 -5.25 5.68 -15.99
C LEU A 253 -6.05 6.88 -16.48
N GLN A 254 -7.05 7.30 -15.71
CA GLN A 254 -7.97 8.36 -16.10
C GLN A 254 -7.77 9.64 -15.29
N ALA A 255 -7.75 10.80 -15.97
CA ALA A 255 -7.75 12.09 -15.31
C ALA A 255 -9.09 12.34 -14.59
N LEU A 256 -9.03 12.84 -13.36
CA LEU A 256 -10.21 13.22 -12.59
C LEU A 256 -10.75 14.59 -13.03
N ASP A 257 -9.87 15.45 -13.51
CA ASP A 257 -10.20 16.70 -14.18
C ASP A 257 -9.56 16.68 -15.58
N GLN A 258 -10.39 16.38 -16.59
CA GLN A 258 -9.92 16.20 -17.96
C GLN A 258 -9.46 17.52 -18.57
N GLU A 259 -10.15 18.62 -18.31
CA GLU A 259 -9.82 19.93 -18.87
C GLU A 259 -8.45 20.42 -18.37
N VAL A 260 -8.20 20.29 -17.06
CA VAL A 260 -6.90 20.63 -16.47
C VAL A 260 -5.79 19.74 -17.00
N ALA A 261 -6.04 18.43 -17.16
CA ALA A 261 -5.03 17.50 -17.69
C ALA A 261 -4.64 17.83 -19.15
N GLU A 262 -5.59 18.27 -19.98
CA GLU A 262 -5.35 18.63 -21.37
C GLU A 262 -4.55 19.95 -21.53
N GLN A 263 -4.61 20.84 -20.55
CA GLN A 263 -3.83 22.08 -20.53
C GLN A 263 -2.33 21.87 -20.25
N HIS A 264 -1.92 20.71 -19.76
CA HIS A 264 -0.51 20.42 -19.47
C HIS A 264 0.22 19.94 -20.71
N ILE A 265 0.98 20.84 -21.36
CA ILE A 265 1.68 20.60 -22.63
C ILE A 265 2.60 19.37 -22.57
N GLU A 266 3.39 19.21 -21.49
CA GLU A 266 4.30 18.07 -21.39
C GLU A 266 3.55 16.74 -21.22
N LEU A 267 2.45 16.72 -20.50
CA LEU A 267 1.57 15.54 -20.40
C LEU A 267 1.02 15.19 -21.79
N GLY A 268 0.53 16.21 -22.55
CA GLY A 268 0.07 16.03 -23.91
C GLY A 268 1.15 15.42 -24.81
N LYS A 269 2.37 15.97 -24.79
CA LYS A 269 3.50 15.41 -25.55
C LYS A 269 3.82 13.96 -25.19
N LYS A 270 3.81 13.60 -23.89
CA LYS A 270 4.06 12.20 -23.46
C LYS A 270 2.96 11.25 -23.94
N ARG A 271 1.70 11.70 -23.95
CA ARG A 271 0.59 10.92 -24.51
C ARG A 271 0.74 10.73 -26.01
N GLU A 272 1.12 11.78 -26.75
CA GLU A 272 1.39 11.69 -28.18
C GLU A 272 2.54 10.73 -28.50
N VAL A 273 3.64 10.78 -27.73
CA VAL A 273 4.77 9.84 -27.88
C VAL A 273 4.33 8.41 -27.64
N LEU A 274 3.57 8.16 -26.56
CA LEU A 274 3.04 6.83 -26.28
C LEU A 274 2.11 6.33 -27.39
N ALA A 275 1.20 7.18 -27.86
CA ALA A 275 0.27 6.84 -28.94
C ALA A 275 1.00 6.57 -30.27
N ALA A 276 2.00 7.37 -30.61
CA ALA A 276 2.82 7.18 -31.81
C ALA A 276 3.65 5.87 -31.75
N GLU A 277 4.27 5.61 -30.59
CA GLU A 277 5.01 4.36 -30.42
C GLU A 277 4.09 3.13 -30.45
N PHE A 278 2.90 3.23 -29.87
CA PHE A 278 1.89 2.19 -29.95
C PHE A 278 1.44 1.91 -31.37
N GLU A 279 1.11 2.96 -32.14
CA GLU A 279 0.67 2.81 -33.55
C GLU A 279 1.75 2.17 -34.40
N LYS A 280 3.00 2.57 -34.20
CA LYS A 280 4.16 2.00 -34.88
C LYS A 280 4.28 0.51 -34.59
N ARG A 281 4.33 0.11 -33.30
CA ARG A 281 4.49 -1.28 -32.89
C ARG A 281 3.28 -2.14 -33.28
N ALA A 282 2.07 -1.60 -33.12
CA ALA A 282 0.86 -2.29 -33.53
C ALA A 282 0.86 -2.57 -35.05
N THR A 283 1.28 -1.62 -35.87
CA THR A 283 1.38 -1.80 -37.31
C THR A 283 2.43 -2.85 -37.70
N GLU A 284 3.60 -2.84 -37.01
CA GLU A 284 4.63 -3.86 -37.19
C GLU A 284 4.11 -5.27 -36.85
N MET A 285 3.42 -5.40 -35.72
CA MET A 285 2.84 -6.69 -35.30
C MET A 285 1.68 -7.15 -36.19
N GLU A 286 0.80 -6.27 -36.64
CA GLU A 286 -0.28 -6.59 -37.57
C GLU A 286 0.27 -7.09 -38.91
N GLY A 287 1.34 -6.46 -39.40
CA GLY A 287 2.07 -6.92 -40.56
C GLY A 287 2.57 -8.36 -40.40
N ARG A 288 3.15 -8.64 -39.23
CA ARG A 288 3.65 -9.99 -38.88
C ARG A 288 2.53 -11.01 -38.69
N PHE A 289 1.41 -10.61 -38.04
CA PHE A 289 0.25 -11.48 -37.91
C PHE A 289 -0.35 -11.87 -39.27
N LEU A 290 -0.38 -10.92 -40.20
CA LEU A 290 -0.85 -11.18 -41.55
C LEU A 290 0.11 -12.10 -42.31
N GLN A 291 1.42 -11.88 -42.24
CA GLN A 291 2.45 -12.70 -42.89
C GLN A 291 2.50 -14.14 -42.34
N ARG A 292 2.05 -14.35 -41.11
CA ARG A 292 2.02 -15.65 -40.43
C ARG A 292 0.60 -16.18 -40.19
N ALA A 293 -0.41 -15.62 -40.85
CA ALA A 293 -1.81 -15.96 -40.61
C ALA A 293 -2.09 -17.47 -40.73
N ALA A 294 -1.41 -18.17 -41.67
CA ALA A 294 -1.52 -19.61 -41.81
C ALA A 294 -1.08 -20.39 -40.58
N GLU A 295 0.04 -19.99 -39.97
CA GLU A 295 0.57 -20.63 -38.77
C GLU A 295 -0.40 -20.43 -37.59
N TYR A 296 -0.91 -19.20 -37.41
CA TYR A 296 -1.91 -18.90 -36.39
C TYR A 296 -3.23 -19.65 -36.55
N MET A 297 -3.72 -19.75 -37.82
CA MET A 297 -4.95 -20.52 -38.14
C MET A 297 -4.78 -21.99 -37.78
N VAL A 298 -3.64 -22.60 -38.11
CA VAL A 298 -3.34 -23.99 -37.81
C VAL A 298 -3.16 -24.21 -36.30
N ALA A 299 -2.42 -23.36 -35.63
CA ALA A 299 -2.25 -23.42 -34.18
C ALA A 299 -3.59 -23.28 -33.44
N ALA A 300 -4.52 -22.48 -33.97
CA ALA A 300 -5.86 -22.29 -33.39
C ALA A 300 -6.75 -23.54 -33.41
N LEU A 301 -6.40 -24.58 -34.19
CA LEU A 301 -7.14 -25.86 -34.20
C LEU A 301 -6.96 -26.66 -32.91
N ASP A 302 -5.81 -26.55 -32.26
CA ASP A 302 -5.49 -27.27 -31.01
C ASP A 302 -5.22 -26.31 -29.85
N ILE A 303 -6.26 -25.56 -29.52
CA ILE A 303 -6.18 -24.53 -28.48
C ILE A 303 -5.79 -25.09 -27.11
N ALA A 304 -5.98 -26.36 -26.86
CA ALA A 304 -5.62 -27.02 -25.62
C ALA A 304 -4.09 -27.11 -25.42
N LYS A 305 -3.31 -27.02 -26.47
CA LYS A 305 -1.85 -26.99 -26.42
C LYS A 305 -1.28 -25.61 -26.32
N VAL A 306 -2.09 -24.58 -26.50
CA VAL A 306 -1.64 -23.19 -26.45
C VAL A 306 -1.65 -22.72 -25.00
N PRO A 307 -0.49 -22.40 -24.42
CA PRO A 307 -0.45 -21.88 -23.05
C PRO A 307 -1.29 -20.61 -22.99
N PRO A 308 -1.99 -20.39 -21.87
CA PRO A 308 -2.62 -19.11 -21.63
C PRO A 308 -1.55 -18.00 -21.67
N PRO A 309 -1.91 -16.75 -22.02
CA PRO A 309 -0.96 -15.65 -21.90
C PRO A 309 -0.44 -15.59 -20.47
N ASP A 310 0.86 -15.82 -20.31
CA ASP A 310 1.54 -15.75 -19.02
C ASP A 310 2.55 -14.60 -19.04
N PHE A 311 2.62 -13.87 -17.95
CA PHE A 311 3.47 -12.70 -17.82
C PHE A 311 4.96 -13.04 -17.76
N ALA A 312 5.28 -14.25 -17.36
CA ALA A 312 6.66 -14.78 -17.30
C ALA A 312 7.14 -15.35 -18.62
N GLU A 313 6.26 -15.47 -19.64
CA GLU A 313 6.62 -16.04 -20.93
C GLU A 313 7.43 -15.03 -21.74
N ILE A 314 8.68 -15.37 -22.05
CA ILE A 314 9.52 -14.63 -22.97
C ILE A 314 9.07 -15.01 -24.38
N ILE A 315 8.59 -14.04 -25.15
CA ILE A 315 8.16 -14.23 -26.53
C ILE A 315 9.21 -13.58 -27.44
N GLU A 316 10.00 -14.40 -28.09
CA GLU A 316 11.00 -13.94 -29.05
C GLU A 316 10.35 -13.61 -30.42
N GLY A 317 11.11 -12.90 -31.28
CA GLY A 317 10.62 -12.43 -32.58
C GLY A 317 10.02 -13.50 -33.47
N ASP A 318 10.49 -14.75 -33.43
CA ASP A 318 10.04 -15.86 -34.27
C ASP A 318 8.94 -16.71 -33.60
N ASP A 319 8.55 -16.44 -32.37
CA ASP A 319 7.50 -17.20 -31.69
C ASP A 319 6.10 -16.82 -32.15
N LEU A 320 5.17 -17.79 -32.07
CA LEU A 320 3.76 -17.51 -32.20
C LEU A 320 3.22 -16.99 -30.87
N ILE A 321 2.58 -15.84 -30.90
CA ILE A 321 2.02 -15.22 -29.71
C ILE A 321 0.78 -15.95 -29.24
N PRO A 322 0.73 -16.53 -28.03
CA PRO A 322 -0.41 -17.33 -27.53
C PRO A 322 -1.73 -16.57 -27.55
N ALA A 323 -1.71 -15.29 -27.16
CA ALA A 323 -2.90 -14.44 -27.20
C ALA A 323 -3.45 -14.26 -28.62
N GLN A 324 -2.58 -14.19 -29.62
CA GLN A 324 -2.98 -14.09 -31.03
C GLN A 324 -3.55 -15.40 -31.56
N ILE A 325 -3.00 -16.56 -31.15
CA ILE A 325 -3.58 -17.86 -31.49
C ILE A 325 -5.01 -17.96 -30.91
N ARG A 326 -5.22 -17.50 -29.66
CA ARG A 326 -6.54 -17.50 -29.03
C ARG A 326 -7.53 -16.59 -29.75
N ARG A 327 -7.11 -15.42 -30.21
CA ARG A 327 -7.96 -14.52 -31.02
C ARG A 327 -8.42 -15.21 -32.33
N TRP A 328 -7.52 -15.92 -33.00
CA TRP A 328 -7.90 -16.71 -34.17
C TRP A 328 -8.88 -17.84 -33.83
N HIS A 329 -8.63 -18.55 -32.71
CA HIS A 329 -9.54 -19.58 -32.23
C HIS A 329 -10.95 -19.04 -31.95
N GLU A 330 -11.04 -17.96 -31.18
CA GLU A 330 -12.30 -17.27 -30.86
C GLU A 330 -13.03 -16.79 -32.12
N PHE A 331 -12.30 -16.19 -33.04
CA PHE A 331 -12.84 -15.71 -34.30
C PHE A 331 -13.43 -16.85 -35.16
N LEU A 332 -12.70 -17.94 -35.29
CA LEU A 332 -13.10 -19.10 -36.12
C LEU A 332 -14.16 -19.99 -35.45
N SER A 333 -14.25 -19.96 -34.11
CA SER A 333 -15.21 -20.75 -33.34
C SER A 333 -16.61 -20.14 -33.27
N GLN A 334 -16.79 -18.88 -33.67
CA GLN A 334 -18.11 -18.23 -33.70
C GLN A 334 -19.09 -19.01 -34.60
N GLU A 335 -20.32 -19.19 -34.12
CA GLU A 335 -21.32 -19.99 -34.89
C GLU A 335 -21.58 -19.43 -36.30
N LYS A 336 -21.60 -18.10 -36.45
CA LYS A 336 -21.74 -17.40 -37.73
C LYS A 336 -20.66 -17.78 -38.76
N ARG A 337 -19.47 -18.24 -38.32
CA ARG A 337 -18.38 -18.63 -39.22
C ARG A 337 -18.65 -19.95 -39.97
N ARG A 338 -19.61 -20.76 -39.54
CA ARG A 338 -20.01 -22.00 -40.23
C ARG A 338 -20.65 -21.73 -41.59
N SER A 339 -21.34 -20.61 -41.74
CA SER A 339 -21.97 -20.16 -43.00
C SER A 339 -21.32 -18.90 -43.55
N ASP A 340 -20.13 -18.53 -43.09
CA ASP A 340 -19.39 -17.34 -43.50
C ASP A 340 -18.81 -17.59 -44.93
N PRO A 341 -18.98 -16.65 -45.85
CA PRO A 341 -18.45 -16.83 -47.23
C PRO A 341 -16.94 -17.04 -47.25
N VAL A 342 -16.17 -16.41 -46.34
CA VAL A 342 -14.71 -16.54 -46.29
C VAL A 342 -14.28 -17.79 -45.54
N PHE A 343 -14.77 -18.01 -44.31
CA PHE A 343 -14.27 -19.05 -43.42
C PHE A 343 -15.16 -20.29 -43.27
N GLY A 344 -16.34 -20.32 -43.85
CA GLY A 344 -17.21 -21.51 -43.79
C GLY A 344 -16.54 -22.77 -44.31
N ALA A 345 -15.81 -22.66 -45.40
CA ALA A 345 -15.04 -23.76 -45.97
C ALA A 345 -13.91 -24.24 -45.03
N TRP A 346 -13.15 -23.33 -44.46
CA TRP A 346 -12.12 -23.65 -43.45
C TRP A 346 -12.71 -24.38 -42.22
N VAL A 347 -13.80 -23.85 -41.67
CA VAL A 347 -14.47 -24.45 -40.48
C VAL A 347 -15.01 -25.86 -40.79
N ALA A 348 -15.48 -26.08 -42.01
CA ALA A 348 -15.90 -27.42 -42.45
C ALA A 348 -14.72 -28.39 -42.56
N LEU A 349 -13.64 -28.00 -43.26
CA LEU A 349 -12.43 -28.81 -43.41
C LEU A 349 -11.77 -29.12 -42.04
N ALA A 350 -11.69 -28.16 -41.14
CA ALA A 350 -11.16 -28.37 -39.79
C ALA A 350 -11.95 -29.40 -38.97
N ARG A 351 -13.21 -29.66 -39.33
CA ARG A 351 -14.09 -30.68 -38.75
C ARG A 351 -14.21 -31.95 -39.57
N THR A 352 -13.30 -32.17 -40.52
CA THR A 352 -13.30 -33.31 -41.42
C THR A 352 -14.61 -33.46 -42.24
N LYS A 353 -15.24 -32.33 -42.58
CA LYS A 353 -16.45 -32.28 -43.43
C LYS A 353 -16.10 -31.72 -44.79
N THR A 354 -16.85 -32.16 -45.82
CA THR A 354 -16.75 -31.57 -47.14
C THR A 354 -17.33 -30.14 -47.13
N PRO A 355 -16.58 -29.12 -47.55
CA PRO A 355 -17.09 -27.76 -47.59
C PRO A 355 -18.11 -27.57 -48.73
N ASP A 356 -19.15 -26.76 -48.48
CA ASP A 356 -20.03 -26.25 -49.50
C ASP A 356 -19.40 -25.01 -50.16
N LEU A 357 -18.80 -25.20 -51.33
CA LEU A 357 -18.15 -24.11 -52.05
C LEU A 357 -19.13 -23.21 -52.80
N SER A 358 -20.41 -23.56 -52.90
CA SER A 358 -21.42 -22.77 -53.61
C SER A 358 -21.77 -21.45 -52.87
N ILE A 359 -21.60 -21.44 -51.56
CA ILE A 359 -21.80 -20.26 -50.70
C ILE A 359 -20.49 -19.53 -50.35
N ALA A 360 -19.35 -20.07 -50.73
CA ALA A 360 -18.05 -19.53 -50.44
C ALA A 360 -17.75 -18.28 -51.29
N ASN A 361 -16.92 -17.38 -50.73
CA ASN A 361 -16.34 -16.29 -51.48
C ASN A 361 -15.68 -16.84 -52.76
N PRO A 362 -15.92 -16.24 -53.94
CA PRO A 362 -15.43 -16.76 -55.22
C PRO A 362 -13.94 -17.05 -55.27
N LEU A 363 -13.12 -16.22 -54.64
CA LEU A 363 -11.67 -16.39 -54.57
C LEU A 363 -11.27 -17.57 -53.66
N VAL A 364 -12.01 -17.76 -52.57
CA VAL A 364 -11.83 -18.92 -51.70
C VAL A 364 -12.28 -20.21 -52.42
N ALA A 365 -13.41 -20.17 -53.14
CA ALA A 365 -13.90 -21.30 -53.90
C ALA A 365 -12.95 -21.71 -55.03
N GLU A 366 -12.36 -20.75 -55.76
CA GLU A 366 -11.36 -20.98 -56.80
C GLU A 366 -10.14 -21.73 -56.24
N VAL A 367 -9.59 -21.26 -55.12
CA VAL A 367 -8.38 -21.87 -54.55
C VAL A 367 -8.65 -23.24 -53.93
N LEU A 368 -9.83 -23.47 -53.34
CA LEU A 368 -10.21 -24.73 -52.70
C LEU A 368 -10.87 -25.74 -53.67
N GLY A 369 -11.20 -25.31 -54.89
CA GLY A 369 -11.76 -26.17 -55.96
C GLY A 369 -10.74 -27.09 -56.60
N GLY A 370 -9.45 -26.95 -56.31
CA GLY A 370 -8.39 -27.87 -56.76
C GLY A 370 -8.28 -29.13 -55.90
N PRO A 371 -7.27 -29.98 -56.11
CA PRO A 371 -7.03 -31.13 -55.25
C PRO A 371 -6.83 -30.68 -53.82
N ALA A 372 -7.63 -31.19 -52.88
CA ALA A 372 -7.61 -30.79 -51.50
C ALA A 372 -6.26 -31.13 -50.87
N GLY A 373 -5.48 -30.10 -50.56
CA GLY A 373 -4.27 -30.22 -49.79
C GLY A 373 -4.56 -30.49 -48.27
N ASN A 374 -3.53 -30.66 -47.51
CA ASN A 374 -3.66 -30.73 -46.05
C ASN A 374 -4.04 -29.37 -45.47
N LEU A 375 -4.56 -29.32 -44.22
CA LEU A 375 -4.99 -28.08 -43.57
C LEU A 375 -3.91 -26.97 -43.54
N PRO A 376 -2.62 -27.24 -43.32
CA PRO A 376 -1.55 -26.22 -43.45
C PRO A 376 -1.42 -25.62 -44.86
N GLU A 377 -1.69 -26.38 -45.93
CA GLU A 377 -1.68 -25.85 -47.31
C GLU A 377 -2.90 -24.94 -47.54
N VAL A 378 -4.07 -25.39 -47.11
CA VAL A 378 -5.28 -24.57 -47.14
C VAL A 378 -5.08 -23.25 -46.37
N ALA A 379 -4.48 -23.29 -45.20
CA ALA A 379 -4.18 -22.08 -44.41
C ALA A 379 -3.26 -21.10 -45.15
N ARG A 380 -2.25 -21.62 -45.87
CA ARG A 380 -1.35 -20.77 -46.69
C ARG A 380 -2.12 -20.09 -47.84
N HIS A 381 -3.08 -20.74 -48.45
CA HIS A 381 -3.95 -20.11 -49.46
C HIS A 381 -4.79 -18.96 -48.85
N TYR A 382 -5.35 -19.17 -47.65
CA TYR A 382 -6.02 -18.09 -46.94
C TYR A 382 -5.08 -16.93 -46.63
N GLN A 383 -3.88 -17.19 -46.14
CA GLN A 383 -2.87 -16.18 -45.91
C GLN A 383 -2.55 -15.37 -47.17
N ASP A 384 -2.34 -16.03 -48.33
CA ASP A 384 -2.06 -15.33 -49.57
C ASP A 384 -3.25 -14.42 -49.99
N LEU A 385 -4.48 -14.93 -49.93
CA LEU A 385 -5.67 -14.14 -50.24
C LEU A 385 -5.83 -12.94 -49.29
N LEU A 386 -5.64 -13.14 -47.99
CA LEU A 386 -5.70 -12.07 -47.01
C LEU A 386 -4.61 -11.03 -47.26
N TRP A 387 -3.38 -11.45 -47.52
CA TRP A 387 -2.24 -10.58 -47.82
C TRP A 387 -2.49 -9.73 -49.07
N ARG A 388 -2.92 -10.37 -50.18
CA ARG A 388 -3.24 -9.69 -51.45
C ARG A 388 -4.41 -8.73 -51.34
N SER A 389 -5.40 -9.05 -50.48
CA SER A 389 -6.56 -8.18 -50.26
C SER A 389 -6.21 -6.76 -49.78
N VAL A 390 -5.12 -6.59 -49.06
CA VAL A 390 -4.68 -5.31 -48.50
C VAL A 390 -3.47 -4.71 -49.20
N ASN A 391 -2.61 -5.51 -49.81
CA ASN A 391 -1.40 -5.04 -50.48
C ASN A 391 -1.60 -4.75 -51.99
N GLU A 392 -2.60 -5.39 -52.62
CA GLU A 392 -2.96 -5.20 -54.01
C GLU A 392 -4.31 -4.48 -54.15
N GLU A 393 -4.70 -3.67 -53.21
CA GLU A 393 -6.02 -3.05 -53.07
C GLU A 393 -6.48 -2.29 -54.33
N LYS A 394 -5.57 -1.54 -54.97
CA LYS A 394 -5.85 -0.81 -56.21
C LYS A 394 -6.23 -1.66 -57.37
N GLN A 395 -5.83 -2.96 -57.40
CA GLN A 395 -6.11 -3.92 -58.46
C GLN A 395 -7.35 -4.78 -58.13
N ASN A 396 -7.78 -4.80 -56.88
CA ASN A 396 -8.75 -5.74 -56.31
C ASN A 396 -10.02 -5.01 -55.80
N GLU A 397 -10.78 -4.34 -56.64
CA GLU A 397 -11.99 -3.59 -56.22
C GLU A 397 -13.27 -4.46 -56.14
N ALA A 398 -13.25 -5.68 -56.59
CA ALA A 398 -14.41 -6.59 -56.58
C ALA A 398 -14.92 -6.87 -55.16
N ALA A 399 -16.22 -7.17 -55.03
CA ALA A 399 -16.87 -7.48 -53.77
C ALA A 399 -16.15 -8.60 -53.00
N ALA A 400 -15.70 -9.66 -53.70
CA ALA A 400 -14.95 -10.76 -53.09
C ALA A 400 -13.66 -10.33 -52.35
N TRP A 401 -12.91 -9.38 -52.94
CA TRP A 401 -11.74 -8.83 -52.31
C TRP A 401 -12.06 -7.91 -51.10
N ARG A 402 -13.19 -7.22 -51.17
CA ARG A 402 -13.66 -6.37 -50.03
C ARG A 402 -14.02 -7.23 -48.80
N GLU A 403 -14.63 -8.39 -48.99
CA GLU A 403 -14.93 -9.34 -47.92
C GLU A 403 -13.65 -9.84 -47.24
N LEU A 404 -12.63 -10.21 -48.02
CA LEU A 404 -11.32 -10.61 -47.46
C LEU A 404 -10.62 -9.47 -46.72
N ARG A 405 -10.71 -8.24 -47.23
CA ARG A 405 -10.14 -7.05 -46.67
C ARG A 405 -10.81 -6.69 -45.34
N GLU A 406 -12.13 -6.93 -45.23
CA GLU A 406 -12.86 -6.73 -44.00
C GLU A 406 -12.39 -7.70 -42.89
N VAL A 407 -11.93 -8.88 -43.22
CA VAL A 407 -11.28 -9.79 -42.28
C VAL A 407 -10.01 -9.20 -41.69
N VAL A 408 -9.21 -8.50 -42.49
CA VAL A 408 -7.93 -7.92 -42.04
C VAL A 408 -8.14 -6.61 -41.30
N ARG A 409 -8.99 -5.71 -41.83
CA ARG A 409 -9.13 -4.31 -41.37
C ARG A 409 -10.42 -4.02 -40.60
N GLY A 410 -11.41 -4.91 -40.67
CA GLY A 410 -12.74 -4.69 -40.10
C GLY A 410 -12.80 -4.80 -38.58
N PRO A 411 -13.89 -4.31 -37.98
CA PRO A 411 -14.12 -4.48 -36.56
C PRO A 411 -14.23 -5.96 -36.17
N GLY A 412 -13.46 -6.38 -35.19
CA GLY A 412 -13.38 -7.79 -34.78
C GLY A 412 -12.44 -8.65 -35.64
N SER A 413 -11.59 -8.03 -36.46
CA SER A 413 -10.48 -8.69 -37.13
C SER A 413 -9.59 -9.46 -36.14
N PRO A 414 -9.23 -10.73 -36.44
CA PRO A 414 -8.24 -11.42 -35.61
C PRO A 414 -6.81 -10.89 -35.79
N ILE A 415 -6.56 -10.11 -36.85
CA ILE A 415 -5.23 -9.57 -37.20
C ILE A 415 -5.03 -8.20 -36.58
N ARG A 416 -6.05 -7.34 -36.61
CA ARG A 416 -5.97 -5.97 -36.14
C ARG A 416 -5.81 -5.89 -34.61
N ILE A 417 -4.80 -5.16 -34.15
CA ILE A 417 -4.64 -4.83 -32.70
C ILE A 417 -5.61 -3.68 -32.36
N PRO A 418 -6.44 -3.82 -31.30
CA PRO A 418 -7.34 -2.74 -30.89
C PRO A 418 -6.57 -1.47 -30.51
N ARG A 419 -6.97 -0.31 -31.07
CA ARG A 419 -6.32 1.00 -30.84
C ARG A 419 -6.83 1.70 -29.59
N GLU A 420 -7.98 1.30 -29.09
CA GLU A 420 -8.63 1.92 -27.94
C GLU A 420 -7.96 1.55 -26.60
N TYR A 421 -6.96 0.66 -26.60
CA TYR A 421 -6.47 -0.01 -25.41
C TYR A 421 -4.96 -0.10 -25.36
N ILE A 422 -4.30 1.01 -25.15
CA ILE A 422 -2.83 1.10 -25.11
C ILE A 422 -2.22 0.27 -23.96
N HIS A 423 -2.92 0.12 -22.84
CA HIS A 423 -2.39 -0.54 -21.63
C HIS A 423 -2.51 -2.08 -21.61
N ASP A 424 -3.31 -2.66 -22.51
CA ASP A 424 -3.62 -4.10 -22.50
C ASP A 424 -2.93 -4.90 -23.63
N VAL A 425 -1.98 -4.26 -24.27
CA VAL A 425 -1.34 -4.79 -25.46
C VAL A 425 -0.18 -5.75 -25.17
N GLU A 426 0.19 -5.91 -23.91
CA GLU A 426 1.32 -6.75 -23.52
C GLU A 426 1.24 -8.18 -24.08
N TRP A 427 0.01 -8.70 -24.20
CA TRP A 427 -0.25 -10.03 -24.69
C TRP A 427 -0.20 -10.19 -26.21
N LEU A 428 -0.21 -9.10 -26.95
CA LEU A 428 -0.20 -9.08 -28.43
C LEU A 428 1.16 -8.65 -29.00
N PHE A 429 2.17 -8.46 -28.14
CA PHE A 429 3.50 -8.03 -28.54
C PHE A 429 4.55 -9.01 -28.01
N ASP A 430 5.62 -9.17 -28.75
CA ASP A 430 6.86 -9.82 -28.29
C ASP A 430 7.67 -8.87 -27.41
N ASP A 431 8.75 -9.35 -26.81
CA ASP A 431 9.53 -8.57 -25.85
C ASP A 431 10.29 -7.43 -26.51
N GLU A 432 10.66 -7.53 -27.77
CA GLU A 432 11.28 -6.45 -28.54
C GLU A 432 10.32 -5.26 -28.69
N ASN A 433 9.04 -5.51 -28.96
CA ASN A 433 8.03 -4.49 -29.12
C ASN A 433 7.45 -3.97 -27.80
N LYS A 434 7.42 -4.81 -26.73
CA LYS A 434 6.99 -4.38 -25.39
C LYS A 434 7.92 -3.33 -24.75
N GLY A 435 9.23 -3.47 -24.94
CA GLY A 435 10.23 -2.61 -24.27
C GLY A 435 10.02 -1.11 -24.51
N PRO A 436 9.93 -0.64 -25.77
CA PRO A 436 9.66 0.77 -26.08
C PRO A 436 8.32 1.27 -25.55
N LEU A 437 7.27 0.44 -25.57
CA LEU A 437 5.95 0.80 -25.05
C LEU A 437 6.01 1.00 -23.52
N LYS A 438 6.62 0.07 -22.78
CA LYS A 438 6.82 0.18 -21.33
C LYS A 438 7.62 1.44 -20.98
N LYS A 439 8.65 1.77 -21.77
CA LYS A 439 9.46 2.98 -21.56
C LYS A 439 8.65 4.26 -21.78
N ALA A 440 7.82 4.31 -22.83
CA ALA A 440 6.96 5.45 -23.10
C ALA A 440 5.87 5.59 -22.03
N GLN A 441 5.27 4.48 -21.58
CA GLN A 441 4.30 4.47 -20.49
C GLN A 441 4.91 4.95 -19.17
N ALA A 442 6.09 4.46 -18.79
CA ALA A 442 6.77 4.89 -17.58
C ALA A 442 7.13 6.39 -17.60
N ALA A 443 7.43 6.94 -18.79
CA ALA A 443 7.67 8.37 -18.95
C ALA A 443 6.38 9.19 -18.78
N LEU A 444 5.23 8.69 -19.23
CA LEU A 444 3.91 9.28 -18.99
C LEU A 444 3.53 9.20 -17.51
N ASP A 445 3.71 8.05 -16.89
CA ASP A 445 3.39 7.84 -15.47
C ASP A 445 4.20 8.80 -14.56
N ARG A 446 5.49 9.01 -14.86
CA ARG A 446 6.32 10.00 -14.15
C ARG A 446 5.77 11.41 -14.30
N GLU A 447 5.34 11.79 -15.51
CA GLU A 447 4.77 13.10 -15.72
C GLU A 447 3.47 13.26 -14.93
N VAL A 448 2.60 12.24 -14.94
CA VAL A 448 1.37 12.22 -14.15
C VAL A 448 1.66 12.33 -12.65
N ILE A 449 2.68 11.64 -12.14
CA ILE A 449 3.11 11.75 -10.73
C ILE A 449 3.59 13.18 -10.42
N ASN A 450 4.36 13.80 -11.32
CA ASN A 450 4.89 15.14 -11.14
C ASN A 450 3.82 16.23 -11.14
N LEU A 451 2.70 16.01 -11.83
CA LEU A 451 1.58 16.94 -11.83
C LEU A 451 0.86 17.03 -10.47
N ARG A 452 0.86 15.94 -9.69
CA ARG A 452 0.26 15.85 -8.35
C ARG A 452 -1.10 16.56 -8.24
N GLU A 453 -1.13 17.71 -7.54
CA GLU A 453 -2.36 18.45 -7.28
C GLU A 453 -2.92 19.18 -8.51
N LYS A 454 -2.10 19.43 -9.55
CA LYS A 454 -2.50 20.19 -10.73
C LYS A 454 -3.36 19.40 -11.71
N ALA A 455 -3.10 18.10 -11.85
CA ALA A 455 -3.89 17.22 -12.72
C ALA A 455 -4.00 15.81 -12.09
N PRO A 456 -4.86 15.62 -11.11
CA PRO A 456 -5.00 14.34 -10.44
C PRO A 456 -5.59 13.27 -11.37
N HIS A 457 -5.00 12.06 -11.32
CA HIS A 457 -5.44 10.89 -12.08
C HIS A 457 -5.82 9.76 -11.13
N ALA A 458 -6.71 8.87 -11.58
CA ALA A 458 -7.03 7.62 -10.90
C ALA A 458 -6.71 6.42 -11.78
N LEU A 459 -6.11 5.40 -11.19
CA LEU A 459 -6.01 4.08 -11.81
C LEU A 459 -7.34 3.37 -11.63
N THR A 460 -8.07 3.18 -12.73
CA THR A 460 -9.43 2.64 -12.77
C THR A 460 -9.47 1.25 -13.40
N LEU A 461 -10.63 0.60 -13.37
CA LEU A 461 -10.96 -0.54 -14.26
C LEU A 461 -11.99 -0.07 -15.27
N ILE A 462 -11.84 -0.52 -16.51
CA ILE A 462 -12.84 -0.39 -17.57
C ILE A 462 -13.14 -1.76 -18.15
N ASP A 463 -14.34 -1.93 -18.68
CA ASP A 463 -14.73 -3.21 -19.30
C ASP A 463 -13.95 -3.46 -20.59
N ARG A 464 -13.54 -4.70 -20.83
CA ARG A 464 -13.02 -5.13 -22.11
C ARG A 464 -14.13 -5.11 -23.18
N PRO A 465 -13.83 -4.82 -24.44
CA PRO A 465 -14.83 -4.81 -25.51
C PRO A 465 -15.58 -6.14 -25.64
N VAL A 466 -14.85 -7.24 -25.41
CA VAL A 466 -15.39 -8.59 -25.41
C VAL A 466 -15.19 -9.18 -24.02
N ALA A 467 -16.27 -9.24 -23.28
CA ALA A 467 -16.28 -9.91 -21.99
C ALA A 467 -16.32 -11.42 -22.21
N GLY A 468 -15.38 -12.16 -21.60
CA GLY A 468 -15.22 -13.60 -21.76
C GLY A 468 -15.58 -14.39 -20.51
N ASN A 469 -16.08 -15.62 -20.68
CA ASN A 469 -16.08 -16.62 -19.63
C ASN A 469 -14.67 -17.17 -19.45
N VAL A 470 -14.40 -17.82 -18.33
CA VAL A 470 -13.09 -18.41 -18.04
C VAL A 470 -13.21 -19.91 -17.78
N ARG A 471 -12.10 -20.62 -17.88
CA ARG A 471 -12.02 -22.04 -17.51
C ARG A 471 -11.51 -22.20 -16.10
N VAL A 472 -11.95 -23.22 -15.41
CA VAL A 472 -11.40 -23.63 -14.11
C VAL A 472 -9.94 -24.03 -14.29
N PHE A 473 -9.05 -23.55 -13.41
CA PHE A 473 -7.64 -23.97 -13.38
C PHE A 473 -7.50 -25.19 -12.48
N GLU A 474 -7.04 -26.31 -13.03
CA GLU A 474 -6.81 -27.52 -12.25
C GLU A 474 -5.88 -27.25 -11.07
N ARG A 475 -6.37 -27.43 -9.85
CA ARG A 475 -5.62 -27.09 -8.60
C ARG A 475 -5.09 -25.67 -8.56
N GLY A 476 -5.80 -24.73 -9.18
CA GLY A 476 -5.39 -23.32 -9.24
C GLY A 476 -4.23 -23.02 -10.19
N GLN A 477 -3.76 -23.99 -10.95
CA GLN A 477 -2.65 -23.84 -11.89
C GLN A 477 -3.14 -23.31 -13.24
N TYR A 478 -2.79 -22.10 -13.56
CA TYR A 478 -3.24 -21.39 -14.73
C TYR A 478 -3.01 -22.12 -16.08
N PRO A 479 -1.92 -22.86 -16.33
CA PRO A 479 -1.76 -23.61 -17.57
C PRO A 479 -2.75 -24.77 -17.76
N ASN A 480 -3.23 -25.36 -16.67
CA ASN A 480 -4.07 -26.54 -16.68
C ASN A 480 -5.55 -26.14 -16.61
N GLN A 481 -6.22 -26.07 -17.76
CA GLN A 481 -7.60 -25.60 -17.86
C GLN A 481 -8.60 -26.75 -17.99
N LEU A 482 -9.65 -26.69 -17.17
CA LEU A 482 -10.78 -27.64 -17.18
C LEU A 482 -12.01 -27.05 -17.91
N GLU A 483 -13.22 -27.27 -17.37
CA GLU A 483 -14.47 -26.78 -17.92
C GLU A 483 -14.62 -25.27 -17.88
N GLU A 484 -15.40 -24.72 -18.81
CA GLU A 484 -15.73 -23.29 -18.85
C GLU A 484 -16.80 -22.93 -17.82
N VAL A 485 -16.61 -21.82 -17.14
CA VAL A 485 -17.54 -21.27 -16.16
C VAL A 485 -18.03 -19.89 -16.61
N ALA A 486 -19.35 -19.73 -16.67
CA ALA A 486 -19.95 -18.43 -16.96
C ALA A 486 -19.71 -17.44 -15.81
N ARG A 487 -19.42 -16.16 -16.16
CA ARG A 487 -19.33 -15.06 -15.22
C ARG A 487 -20.57 -14.98 -14.33
N GLY A 488 -20.37 -14.66 -13.07
CA GLY A 488 -21.47 -14.61 -12.12
C GLY A 488 -21.02 -14.30 -10.70
N SER A 489 -21.94 -14.43 -9.77
CA SER A 489 -21.72 -14.25 -8.33
C SER A 489 -21.62 -15.59 -7.60
N LEU A 490 -21.66 -15.53 -6.27
CA LEU A 490 -21.54 -16.68 -5.37
C LEU A 490 -22.91 -17.35 -5.15
N GLY A 491 -22.98 -18.65 -5.36
CA GLY A 491 -24.20 -19.44 -5.09
C GLY A 491 -24.67 -19.39 -3.64
N ILE A 492 -23.72 -19.27 -2.71
CA ILE A 492 -24.02 -19.21 -1.26
C ILE A 492 -24.97 -18.02 -0.90
N LEU A 493 -24.91 -16.91 -1.63
CA LEU A 493 -25.78 -15.76 -1.44
C LEU A 493 -27.19 -15.93 -2.03
N HIS A 494 -27.39 -16.97 -2.85
CA HIS A 494 -28.59 -17.23 -3.63
C HIS A 494 -29.17 -18.63 -3.43
N GLY A 495 -29.04 -19.17 -2.23
CA GLY A 495 -29.56 -20.50 -1.90
C GLY A 495 -28.95 -21.65 -2.73
N GLY A 496 -27.68 -21.52 -3.11
CA GLY A 496 -26.92 -22.49 -3.90
C GLY A 496 -27.06 -22.34 -5.41
N LYS A 497 -27.83 -21.35 -5.91
CA LYS A 497 -28.01 -21.09 -7.34
C LYS A 497 -27.15 -19.91 -7.77
N ARG A 498 -26.06 -20.16 -8.49
CA ARG A 498 -25.17 -19.10 -8.97
C ARG A 498 -25.84 -18.25 -10.07
N PRO A 499 -26.00 -16.92 -9.85
CA PRO A 499 -26.42 -15.99 -10.91
C PRO A 499 -25.39 -15.98 -12.06
N ARG A 500 -25.86 -15.76 -13.29
CA ARG A 500 -25.00 -15.63 -14.48
C ARG A 500 -25.14 -14.24 -15.08
N TYR A 501 -24.02 -13.59 -15.32
CA TYR A 501 -23.98 -12.26 -15.93
C TYR A 501 -23.84 -12.37 -17.46
N ARG A 502 -24.68 -11.62 -18.21
CA ARG A 502 -24.72 -11.67 -19.67
C ARG A 502 -24.15 -10.44 -20.34
N GLY A 503 -24.18 -9.28 -19.68
CA GLY A 503 -23.71 -8.00 -20.25
C GLY A 503 -22.38 -7.56 -19.66
N GLY A 504 -21.48 -7.00 -20.46
CA GLY A 504 -20.21 -6.42 -20.03
C GLY A 504 -19.36 -7.35 -19.17
N SER A 505 -18.54 -6.80 -18.30
CA SER A 505 -17.77 -7.59 -17.31
C SER A 505 -18.67 -8.24 -16.25
N GLY A 506 -19.77 -7.61 -15.90
CA GLY A 506 -20.63 -8.01 -14.77
C GLY A 506 -20.28 -7.30 -13.46
N ARG A 507 -19.26 -6.40 -13.41
CA ARG A 507 -18.86 -5.70 -12.17
C ARG A 507 -20.00 -4.89 -11.53
N LEU A 508 -20.75 -4.15 -12.32
CA LEU A 508 -21.88 -3.36 -11.79
C LEU A 508 -23.02 -4.25 -11.28
N ALA A 509 -23.30 -5.37 -11.97
CA ALA A 509 -24.28 -6.35 -11.51
C ALA A 509 -23.84 -6.97 -10.17
N LEU A 510 -22.56 -7.37 -10.06
CA LEU A 510 -21.96 -7.85 -8.81
C LEU A 510 -22.06 -6.79 -7.70
N ALA A 511 -21.73 -5.54 -7.99
CA ALA A 511 -21.77 -4.44 -7.02
C ALA A 511 -23.20 -4.21 -6.47
N ARG A 512 -24.20 -4.19 -7.35
CA ARG A 512 -25.62 -4.06 -6.98
C ARG A 512 -26.10 -5.25 -6.15
N GLU A 513 -25.67 -6.46 -6.50
CA GLU A 513 -26.05 -7.69 -5.80
C GLU A 513 -25.46 -7.76 -4.38
N ILE A 514 -24.17 -7.47 -4.21
CA ILE A 514 -23.56 -7.50 -2.87
C ILE A 514 -24.10 -6.37 -1.96
N THR A 515 -24.62 -5.29 -2.53
CA THR A 515 -25.22 -4.18 -1.77
C THR A 515 -26.74 -4.24 -1.70
N ALA A 516 -27.34 -5.29 -2.23
CA ALA A 516 -28.79 -5.49 -2.14
C ALA A 516 -29.24 -5.68 -0.68
N ARG A 517 -30.44 -5.22 -0.36
CA ARG A 517 -31.01 -5.34 1.01
C ARG A 517 -31.18 -6.80 1.46
N GLU A 518 -31.38 -7.68 0.49
CA GLU A 518 -31.54 -9.11 0.70
C GLU A 518 -30.21 -9.81 1.03
N ASN A 519 -29.06 -9.16 0.76
CA ASN A 519 -27.75 -9.71 1.10
C ASN A 519 -27.57 -9.68 2.64
N PRO A 520 -27.42 -10.84 3.29
CA PRO A 520 -27.37 -10.89 4.75
C PRO A 520 -26.05 -10.43 5.36
N LEU A 521 -24.99 -10.28 4.54
CA LEU A 521 -23.61 -10.08 5.00
C LEU A 521 -23.19 -8.62 5.04
N THR A 522 -23.37 -7.88 3.94
CA THR A 522 -22.78 -6.55 3.73
C THR A 522 -23.07 -5.57 4.88
N ALA A 523 -24.32 -5.47 5.31
CA ALA A 523 -24.70 -4.59 6.41
C ALA A 523 -24.11 -5.06 7.76
N ARG A 524 -24.16 -6.36 8.05
CA ARG A 524 -23.57 -6.93 9.27
C ARG A 524 -22.06 -6.73 9.35
N VAL A 525 -21.36 -6.91 8.23
CA VAL A 525 -19.90 -6.79 8.15
C VAL A 525 -19.44 -5.37 8.45
N ILE A 526 -20.05 -4.36 7.83
CA ILE A 526 -19.65 -2.97 8.09
C ILE A 526 -20.02 -2.53 9.51
N VAL A 527 -21.17 -2.92 10.00
CA VAL A 527 -21.59 -2.64 11.39
C VAL A 527 -20.63 -3.27 12.39
N ASN A 528 -20.20 -4.52 12.17
CA ASN A 528 -19.21 -5.18 13.01
C ASN A 528 -17.87 -4.43 13.04
N ARG A 529 -17.42 -3.89 11.90
CA ARG A 529 -16.20 -3.07 11.82
C ARG A 529 -16.34 -1.73 12.52
N ILE A 530 -17.49 -1.07 12.39
CA ILE A 530 -17.78 0.17 13.13
C ILE A 530 -17.74 -0.11 14.62
N TRP A 531 -18.43 -1.16 15.07
CA TRP A 531 -18.40 -1.59 16.47
C TRP A 531 -16.99 -1.80 16.99
N ARG A 532 -16.17 -2.55 16.26
CA ARG A 532 -14.76 -2.75 16.61
C ARG A 532 -13.97 -1.43 16.67
N GLY A 533 -14.25 -0.50 15.78
CA GLY A 533 -13.65 0.83 15.82
C GLY A 533 -13.85 1.55 17.15
N HIS A 534 -15.02 1.38 17.77
CA HIS A 534 -15.35 1.98 19.07
C HIS A 534 -14.84 1.16 20.26
N PHE A 535 -14.98 -0.16 20.23
CA PHE A 535 -14.74 -1.02 21.39
C PHE A 535 -13.48 -1.91 21.28
N GLY A 536 -12.81 -1.91 20.15
CA GLY A 536 -11.56 -2.65 19.94
C GLY A 536 -11.76 -4.08 19.43
N GLU A 537 -12.85 -4.75 19.79
CA GLU A 537 -13.25 -6.05 19.28
C GLU A 537 -14.62 -5.96 18.61
N GLY A 538 -14.84 -6.79 17.56
CA GLY A 538 -16.14 -6.89 16.90
C GLY A 538 -17.15 -7.71 17.72
N LEU A 539 -18.43 -7.56 17.46
CA LEU A 539 -19.48 -8.46 17.94
C LEU A 539 -19.21 -9.89 17.45
N VAL A 540 -18.62 -10.01 16.26
CA VAL A 540 -18.00 -11.21 15.70
C VAL A 540 -16.49 -10.96 15.61
N ARG A 541 -15.67 -11.79 16.24
CA ARG A 541 -14.21 -11.59 16.30
C ARG A 541 -13.49 -11.82 14.99
N THR A 542 -14.06 -12.65 14.13
CA THR A 542 -13.52 -12.96 12.80
C THR A 542 -13.97 -11.92 11.78
N ASP A 543 -13.48 -10.71 11.88
CA ASP A 543 -13.95 -9.51 11.14
C ASP A 543 -14.06 -9.66 9.61
N SER A 544 -13.35 -10.61 9.00
CA SER A 544 -13.36 -10.90 7.56
C SER A 544 -13.60 -12.39 7.26
N ASP A 545 -14.22 -13.10 8.22
CA ASP A 545 -14.66 -14.47 8.05
C ASP A 545 -15.96 -14.67 8.84
N PHE A 546 -17.10 -14.57 8.14
CA PHE A 546 -18.44 -14.86 8.64
C PHE A 546 -18.93 -16.21 8.12
N GLY A 547 -18.05 -17.00 7.52
CA GLY A 547 -18.34 -18.37 7.08
C GLY A 547 -18.66 -19.33 8.22
N THR A 548 -18.85 -20.58 7.88
CA THR A 548 -19.33 -21.64 8.80
C THR A 548 -18.41 -21.90 9.99
N ARG A 549 -17.15 -21.46 9.90
CA ARG A 549 -16.15 -21.54 11.00
C ARG A 549 -16.13 -20.32 11.92
N SER A 550 -16.89 -19.27 11.57
CA SER A 550 -16.95 -18.08 12.40
C SER A 550 -17.63 -18.32 13.74
N GLU A 551 -17.20 -17.62 14.76
CA GLU A 551 -17.92 -17.60 16.04
C GLU A 551 -19.30 -16.93 15.86
N ARG A 552 -20.25 -17.35 16.69
CA ARG A 552 -21.53 -16.64 16.77
C ARG A 552 -21.31 -15.23 17.34
N PRO A 553 -22.06 -14.24 16.90
CA PRO A 553 -22.01 -12.90 17.48
C PRO A 553 -22.24 -12.97 19.01
N THR A 554 -21.51 -12.18 19.78
CA THR A 554 -21.75 -12.07 21.23
C THR A 554 -23.15 -11.51 21.53
N HIS A 555 -23.61 -10.60 20.68
CA HIS A 555 -24.91 -9.93 20.79
C HIS A 555 -25.62 -10.00 19.42
N PRO A 556 -26.21 -11.16 19.04
CA PRO A 556 -26.78 -11.34 17.70
C PRO A 556 -27.93 -10.38 17.42
N GLY A 557 -28.79 -10.12 18.40
CA GLY A 557 -29.88 -9.15 18.26
C GLY A 557 -29.42 -7.74 18.04
N LEU A 558 -28.34 -7.32 18.68
CA LEU A 558 -27.72 -5.99 18.46
C LEU A 558 -27.11 -5.88 17.05
N LEU A 559 -26.42 -6.91 16.59
CA LEU A 559 -25.83 -6.93 15.25
C LEU A 559 -26.92 -6.76 14.18
N ASP A 560 -28.02 -7.50 14.29
CA ASP A 560 -29.14 -7.42 13.36
C ASP A 560 -29.93 -6.11 13.48
N PHE A 561 -30.12 -5.59 14.71
CA PHE A 561 -30.68 -4.26 14.93
C PHE A 561 -29.87 -3.18 14.20
N LEU A 562 -28.57 -3.07 14.45
CA LEU A 562 -27.73 -2.07 13.81
C LEU A 562 -27.63 -2.25 12.29
N ALA A 563 -27.60 -3.49 11.78
CA ALA A 563 -27.64 -3.77 10.35
C ALA A 563 -28.98 -3.33 9.71
N SER A 564 -30.10 -3.56 10.39
CA SER A 564 -31.42 -3.11 9.94
C SER A 564 -31.55 -1.58 9.98
N GLU A 565 -31.02 -0.93 11.02
CA GLU A 565 -30.95 0.54 11.13
C GLU A 565 -30.12 1.15 9.99
N LEU A 566 -28.97 0.57 9.67
CA LEU A 566 -28.15 0.99 8.53
C LEU A 566 -28.96 0.99 7.22
N MET A 567 -29.57 -0.15 6.89
CA MET A 567 -30.39 -0.29 5.69
C MET A 567 -31.67 0.58 5.72
N GLY A 568 -32.26 0.74 6.89
CA GLY A 568 -33.48 1.55 7.10
C GLY A 568 -33.24 3.06 6.96
N HIS A 569 -32.03 3.51 7.28
CA HIS A 569 -31.63 4.93 7.24
C HIS A 569 -30.69 5.22 6.07
N ASN A 570 -31.07 4.76 4.87
CA ASN A 570 -30.35 5.02 3.62
C ASN A 570 -28.86 4.68 3.65
N TRP A 571 -28.48 3.58 4.32
CA TRP A 571 -27.10 3.13 4.47
C TRP A 571 -26.15 4.18 5.07
N SER A 572 -26.68 5.11 5.90
CA SER A 572 -25.91 6.16 6.57
C SER A 572 -24.99 5.58 7.63
N LEU A 573 -23.68 5.72 7.42
CA LEU A 573 -22.68 5.30 8.41
C LEU A 573 -22.68 6.24 9.62
N LYS A 574 -22.92 7.55 9.42
CA LYS A 574 -22.99 8.51 10.51
C LYS A 574 -24.18 8.22 11.44
N HIS A 575 -25.30 7.72 10.91
CA HIS A 575 -26.42 7.27 11.75
C HIS A 575 -25.98 6.15 12.70
N ILE A 576 -25.29 5.12 12.21
CA ILE A 576 -24.79 4.01 13.05
C ILE A 576 -23.75 4.50 14.05
N GLN A 577 -22.84 5.37 13.63
CA GLN A 577 -21.85 5.99 14.52
C GLN A 577 -22.54 6.75 15.66
N ARG A 578 -23.58 7.52 15.33
CA ARG A 578 -24.36 8.28 16.31
C ARG A 578 -25.04 7.37 17.34
N LEU A 579 -25.69 6.30 16.88
CA LEU A 579 -26.34 5.32 17.77
C LEU A 579 -25.35 4.69 18.75
N ILE A 580 -24.15 4.33 18.28
CA ILE A 580 -23.14 3.68 19.11
C ILE A 580 -22.45 4.70 20.03
N ALA A 581 -21.97 5.82 19.50
CA ALA A 581 -21.13 6.76 20.23
C ALA A 581 -21.91 7.55 21.29
N ALA A 582 -23.19 7.89 21.04
CA ALA A 582 -24.04 8.60 22.02
C ALA A 582 -24.65 7.66 23.07
N SER A 583 -24.45 6.33 22.95
CA SER A 583 -25.01 5.36 23.90
C SER A 583 -24.40 5.48 25.31
N ALA A 584 -25.17 5.08 26.33
CA ALA A 584 -24.68 5.02 27.70
C ALA A 584 -23.50 4.02 27.85
N LEU A 585 -23.41 3.02 26.98
CA LEU A 585 -22.30 2.06 26.94
C LEU A 585 -20.94 2.75 26.73
N CYS A 586 -20.86 3.82 25.95
CA CYS A 586 -19.62 4.58 25.75
C CYS A 586 -19.19 5.39 26.99
N ARG A 587 -20.09 5.53 27.96
CA ARG A 587 -19.89 6.36 29.17
C ARG A 587 -19.63 5.54 30.45
N ILE A 588 -19.60 4.19 30.41
CA ILE A 588 -19.24 3.40 31.59
C ILE A 588 -17.73 3.39 31.85
N ARG A 589 -17.30 3.10 33.07
CA ARG A 589 -15.86 3.08 33.44
C ARG A 589 -15.12 1.93 32.80
N ALA A 590 -13.81 2.16 32.58
CA ALA A 590 -12.85 1.16 32.10
C ALA A 590 -12.21 0.44 33.31
N ASP A 591 -13.02 -0.22 34.12
CA ASP A 591 -12.56 -1.03 35.24
C ASP A 591 -11.96 -2.37 34.74
N ASN A 592 -11.40 -3.17 35.64
CA ASN A 592 -11.02 -4.52 35.31
C ASN A 592 -12.30 -5.36 35.10
N PRO A 593 -12.37 -6.14 34.02
CA PRO A 593 -13.54 -6.99 33.79
C PRO A 593 -13.66 -8.05 34.88
N PRO A 594 -14.90 -8.45 35.25
CA PRO A 594 -15.10 -9.50 36.25
C PRO A 594 -14.57 -10.85 35.77
N GLY A 595 -14.14 -11.71 36.70
CA GLY A 595 -13.54 -13.02 36.35
C GLY A 595 -14.41 -13.92 35.49
N ALA A 596 -15.74 -13.80 35.54
CA ALA A 596 -16.67 -14.52 34.67
C ALA A 596 -16.65 -14.04 33.19
N ASP A 597 -16.16 -12.82 32.92
CA ASP A 597 -15.96 -12.25 31.58
C ASP A 597 -14.62 -11.53 31.50
N PHE A 598 -13.52 -12.20 31.84
CA PHE A 598 -12.19 -11.59 31.88
C PHE A 598 -11.73 -11.04 30.54
N GLU A 599 -12.23 -11.55 29.40
CA GLU A 599 -12.01 -11.02 28.06
C GLU A 599 -12.94 -9.84 27.71
N ASN A 600 -13.83 -9.45 28.61
CA ASN A 600 -14.84 -8.40 28.43
C ASN A 600 -15.70 -8.56 27.18
N ARG A 601 -16.06 -9.78 26.84
CA ARG A 601 -16.86 -10.10 25.65
C ARG A 601 -18.29 -9.57 25.73
N LEU A 602 -18.81 -9.42 26.94
CA LEU A 602 -20.16 -8.93 27.21
C LEU A 602 -20.19 -7.42 27.47
N LEU A 603 -19.02 -6.75 27.41
CA LEU A 603 -18.88 -5.30 27.58
C LEU A 603 -19.48 -4.78 28.89
N SER A 604 -19.27 -5.52 29.98
CA SER A 604 -19.66 -5.09 31.33
C SER A 604 -18.85 -3.88 31.83
N VAL A 605 -17.66 -3.66 31.25
CA VAL A 605 -16.79 -2.48 31.44
C VAL A 605 -16.39 -1.91 30.09
N TYR A 606 -15.99 -0.62 30.04
CA TYR A 606 -15.44 -0.07 28.81
C TYR A 606 -14.04 -0.68 28.55
N PRO A 607 -13.74 -1.13 27.31
CA PRO A 607 -12.45 -1.77 27.04
C PRO A 607 -11.31 -0.74 27.00
N ARG A 608 -10.36 -0.88 27.95
CA ARG A 608 -9.11 -0.10 27.93
C ARG A 608 -8.28 -0.48 26.71
N ARG A 609 -7.77 0.52 25.99
CA ARG A 609 -6.99 0.27 24.77
C ARG A 609 -5.91 1.32 24.53
N ARG A 610 -4.77 0.86 23.99
CA ARG A 610 -3.73 1.75 23.50
C ARG A 610 -4.23 2.46 22.21
N LEU A 611 -3.84 3.73 22.06
CA LEU A 611 -4.02 4.45 20.80
C LEU A 611 -3.24 3.76 19.65
N ASP A 612 -3.75 3.83 18.44
CA ASP A 612 -2.98 3.45 17.26
C ASP A 612 -1.86 4.47 16.98
N PHE A 613 -0.90 4.07 16.12
CA PHE A 613 0.26 4.90 15.82
C PHE A 613 -0.14 6.30 15.34
N GLU A 614 -1.13 6.38 14.47
CA GLU A 614 -1.59 7.64 13.90
C GLU A 614 -2.15 8.58 14.98
N ALA A 615 -3.01 8.09 15.85
CA ALA A 615 -3.58 8.87 16.93
C ALA A 615 -2.52 9.31 17.95
N MET A 616 -1.54 8.44 18.28
CA MET A 616 -0.41 8.80 19.15
C MET A 616 0.44 9.92 18.55
N ARG A 617 0.85 9.76 17.28
CA ARG A 617 1.70 10.75 16.60
C ARG A 617 0.98 12.08 16.43
N ASP A 618 -0.28 12.04 16.01
CA ASP A 618 -1.09 13.24 15.80
C ASP A 618 -1.37 13.96 17.14
N SER A 619 -1.53 13.22 18.25
CA SER A 619 -1.67 13.79 19.60
C SER A 619 -0.40 14.51 20.06
N MET A 620 0.77 13.95 19.78
CA MET A 620 2.05 14.61 20.11
C MET A 620 2.23 15.92 19.31
N LEU A 621 1.84 15.93 18.03
CA LEU A 621 1.83 17.13 17.19
C LEU A 621 0.83 18.18 17.68
N ALA A 622 -0.35 17.75 18.11
CA ALA A 622 -1.37 18.63 18.67
C ALA A 622 -0.89 19.26 20.00
N ALA A 623 -0.32 18.46 20.90
CA ALA A 623 0.22 18.93 22.17
C ALA A 623 1.38 19.92 21.97
N SER A 624 2.28 19.67 21.02
CA SER A 624 3.39 20.58 20.69
C SER A 624 2.95 21.84 19.93
N GLY A 625 1.70 21.91 19.43
CA GLY A 625 1.16 23.03 18.66
C GLY A 625 1.63 23.06 17.21
N GLU A 626 2.13 21.94 16.68
CA GLU A 626 2.69 21.87 15.33
C GLU A 626 1.82 21.09 14.34
N LEU A 627 0.67 20.57 14.79
CA LEU A 627 -0.21 19.77 13.93
C LEU A 627 -0.81 20.61 12.78
N ASP A 628 -0.47 20.26 11.57
CA ASP A 628 -1.10 20.80 10.37
C ASP A 628 -2.37 19.96 10.05
N VAL A 629 -3.52 20.60 10.16
CA VAL A 629 -4.84 19.99 9.99
C VAL A 629 -5.40 20.06 8.57
N ARG A 630 -4.61 20.46 7.58
CA ARG A 630 -5.04 20.50 6.17
C ARG A 630 -5.48 19.12 5.71
N VAL A 631 -6.67 19.05 5.09
CA VAL A 631 -7.27 17.82 4.58
C VAL A 631 -6.86 17.59 3.13
N GLY A 632 -6.52 16.34 2.77
CA GLY A 632 -6.27 15.92 1.39
C GLY A 632 -4.88 16.28 0.85
N GLY A 633 -4.62 15.94 -0.42
CA GLY A 633 -3.40 16.25 -1.15
C GLY A 633 -2.30 15.18 -1.05
N ALA A 634 -1.21 15.42 -1.78
CA ALA A 634 -0.11 14.47 -1.90
C ALA A 634 0.49 14.03 -0.55
N PRO A 635 0.98 12.77 -0.43
CA PRO A 635 1.56 12.26 0.80
C PRO A 635 2.89 12.93 1.13
N GLY A 636 3.21 13.01 2.43
CA GLY A 636 4.50 13.47 2.95
C GLY A 636 5.21 12.38 3.74
N GLU A 637 6.51 12.54 3.98
CA GLU A 637 7.28 11.58 4.77
C GLU A 637 6.88 11.63 6.25
N LEU A 638 6.67 10.45 6.88
CA LEU A 638 6.33 10.36 8.31
C LEU A 638 7.54 10.43 9.22
N PHE A 639 8.71 10.08 8.72
CA PHE A 639 9.94 9.91 9.48
C PHE A 639 11.09 10.71 8.87
N GLY A 640 12.17 10.90 9.64
CA GLY A 640 13.35 11.62 9.19
C GLY A 640 13.36 13.10 9.59
N ILE A 641 14.36 13.82 9.08
CA ILE A 641 14.60 15.25 9.41
C ILE A 641 13.49 16.15 8.85
N SER A 642 12.95 15.78 7.69
CA SER A 642 11.88 16.50 6.99
C SER A 642 10.51 15.89 7.22
N ALA A 643 10.31 15.21 8.36
CA ALA A 643 9.02 14.57 8.66
C ALA A 643 7.88 15.59 8.62
N SER A 644 6.83 15.24 7.90
CA SER A 644 5.62 16.04 7.78
C SER A 644 4.98 16.25 9.15
N VAL A 645 4.49 17.45 9.41
CA VAL A 645 3.70 17.77 10.61
C VAL A 645 2.19 17.65 10.36
N ARG A 646 1.80 17.19 9.18
CA ARG A 646 0.41 16.85 8.86
C ARG A 646 -0.03 15.61 9.62
N ARG A 647 -1.35 15.38 9.63
CA ARG A 647 -1.92 14.14 10.19
C ARG A 647 -1.28 12.90 9.55
N SER A 648 -1.07 11.88 10.34
CA SER A 648 -0.41 10.62 9.95
C SER A 648 -1.11 9.89 8.80
N LEU A 649 -2.41 10.12 8.60
CA LEU A 649 -3.16 9.63 7.44
C LEU A 649 -2.52 10.04 6.11
N TYR A 650 -1.90 11.23 6.06
CA TYR A 650 -1.25 11.78 4.85
C TYR A 650 0.22 11.40 4.74
N GLY A 651 0.67 10.44 5.53
CA GLY A 651 2.00 9.88 5.40
C GLY A 651 2.11 8.93 4.22
N ARG A 652 3.27 8.97 3.52
CA ARG A 652 3.57 8.03 2.45
C ARG A 652 3.68 6.60 3.00
N ILE A 653 2.97 5.69 2.39
CA ILE A 653 3.01 4.25 2.72
C ILE A 653 3.73 3.52 1.59
N ASP A 654 4.89 2.98 1.93
CA ASP A 654 5.64 2.10 1.04
C ASP A 654 5.28 0.64 1.32
N ARG A 655 4.80 -0.07 0.30
CA ARG A 655 4.35 -1.46 0.43
C ARG A 655 5.50 -2.41 0.75
N GLN A 656 6.61 -2.28 0.04
CA GLN A 656 7.75 -3.17 0.18
C GLN A 656 8.63 -2.78 1.37
N TYR A 657 8.81 -1.48 1.57
CA TYR A 657 9.71 -0.94 2.60
C TYR A 657 8.94 -0.20 3.69
N LEU A 658 7.92 -0.88 4.25
CA LEU A 658 7.18 -0.31 5.37
C LEU A 658 8.15 0.02 6.51
N PRO A 659 8.20 1.28 6.99
CA PRO A 659 9.10 1.69 8.07
C PRO A 659 8.98 0.80 9.31
N SER A 660 10.13 0.46 9.93
CA SER A 660 10.18 -0.41 11.11
C SER A 660 9.32 0.12 12.28
N ALA A 661 9.25 1.43 12.45
CA ALA A 661 8.39 2.05 13.45
C ALA A 661 6.91 1.69 13.26
N LEU A 662 6.40 1.72 12.02
CA LEU A 662 5.02 1.33 11.73
C LEU A 662 4.78 -0.14 12.07
N ARG A 663 5.73 -1.03 11.74
CA ARG A 663 5.64 -2.47 12.11
C ARG A 663 5.64 -2.68 13.61
N VAL A 664 6.50 -1.98 14.35
CA VAL A 664 6.58 -2.05 15.81
C VAL A 664 5.28 -1.59 16.47
N PHE A 665 4.57 -0.64 15.87
CA PHE A 665 3.27 -0.13 16.36
C PHE A 665 2.05 -0.78 15.73
N ASP A 666 2.19 -2.02 15.24
CA ASP A 666 1.09 -2.85 14.75
C ASP A 666 0.33 -2.24 13.55
N PHE A 667 0.99 -1.45 12.71
CA PHE A 667 0.40 -0.92 11.48
C PHE A 667 -0.01 -2.07 10.55
N ALA A 668 -1.11 -1.89 9.82
CA ALA A 668 -1.58 -2.89 8.86
C ALA A 668 -0.52 -3.17 7.78
N ASN A 669 -0.32 -4.44 7.45
CA ASN A 669 0.54 -4.80 6.32
C ASN A 669 -0.16 -4.43 5.01
N PRO A 670 0.39 -3.52 4.18
CA PRO A 670 -0.24 -3.10 2.93
C PRO A 670 -0.15 -4.15 1.81
N GLU A 671 0.52 -5.29 2.05
CA GLU A 671 0.57 -6.41 1.11
C GLU A 671 -0.76 -7.15 0.98
N LEU A 672 -1.57 -7.17 2.05
CA LEU A 672 -2.77 -7.98 2.15
C LEU A 672 -3.93 -7.19 2.76
N HIS A 673 -5.15 -7.64 2.48
CA HIS A 673 -6.33 -7.21 3.19
C HIS A 673 -6.15 -7.40 4.71
N SER A 674 -6.26 -6.31 5.48
CA SER A 674 -6.12 -6.33 6.94
C SER A 674 -7.46 -6.00 7.60
N PRO A 675 -8.18 -7.02 8.11
CA PRO A 675 -9.46 -6.79 8.77
C PRO A 675 -9.33 -6.07 10.10
N ARG A 676 -8.19 -6.23 10.76
CA ARG A 676 -7.87 -5.62 12.06
C ARG A 676 -6.36 -5.48 12.22
N ARG A 677 -5.96 -4.54 13.09
CA ARG A 677 -4.60 -4.46 13.60
C ARG A 677 -4.52 -5.19 14.95
N TYR A 678 -3.45 -5.92 15.17
CA TYR A 678 -3.13 -6.42 16.50
C TYR A 678 -2.76 -5.24 17.41
N ARG A 679 -2.81 -5.45 18.72
CA ARG A 679 -2.39 -4.47 19.71
C ARG A 679 -1.42 -5.14 20.66
N THR A 680 -0.14 -4.99 20.36
CA THR A 680 0.93 -5.53 21.19
C THR A 680 1.48 -4.45 22.11
N ASN A 681 1.99 -4.85 23.27
CA ASN A 681 2.77 -4.00 24.15
C ASN A 681 4.16 -4.63 24.27
N VAL A 682 5.12 -4.09 23.50
CA VAL A 682 6.48 -4.61 23.44
C VAL A 682 7.48 -3.52 23.84
N PRO A 683 8.63 -3.88 24.48
CA PRO A 683 9.64 -2.91 24.92
C PRO A 683 10.15 -1.99 23.81
N GLN A 684 10.19 -2.48 22.56
CA GLN A 684 10.64 -1.71 21.41
C GLN A 684 9.77 -0.45 21.16
N GLN A 685 8.48 -0.48 21.51
CA GLN A 685 7.60 0.68 21.41
C GLN A 685 8.01 1.76 22.40
N ALA A 686 8.28 1.40 23.64
CA ALA A 686 8.76 2.34 24.66
C ALA A 686 10.13 2.91 24.27
N LEU A 687 11.07 2.05 23.84
CA LEU A 687 12.41 2.48 23.40
C LEU A 687 12.32 3.42 22.19
N PHE A 688 11.42 3.16 21.23
CA PHE A 688 11.20 4.07 20.12
C PHE A 688 10.68 5.42 20.60
N LEU A 689 9.65 5.44 21.44
CA LEU A 689 9.08 6.69 21.96
C LEU A 689 10.08 7.51 22.78
N MET A 690 10.99 6.86 23.51
CA MET A 690 12.03 7.54 24.30
C MET A 690 13.16 8.12 23.41
N ASN A 691 13.51 7.43 22.30
CA ASN A 691 14.72 7.75 21.55
C ASN A 691 14.47 8.33 20.15
N ALA A 692 13.22 8.24 19.63
CA ALA A 692 12.94 8.71 18.28
C ALA A 692 13.14 10.22 18.13
N PRO A 693 13.86 10.68 17.09
CA PRO A 693 14.03 12.11 16.80
C PRO A 693 12.71 12.88 16.74
N PHE A 694 11.65 12.20 16.28
CA PHE A 694 10.30 12.77 16.25
C PHE A 694 9.81 13.14 17.66
N THR A 695 9.86 12.22 18.62
CA THR A 695 9.38 12.44 20.00
C THR A 695 10.21 13.51 20.72
N VAL A 696 11.54 13.46 20.55
CA VAL A 696 12.46 14.46 21.08
C VAL A 696 12.14 15.86 20.53
N ALA A 697 11.88 15.99 19.23
CA ALA A 697 11.52 17.27 18.63
C ALA A 697 10.17 17.79 19.16
N ARG A 698 9.18 16.91 19.40
CA ARG A 698 7.88 17.31 19.98
C ARG A 698 8.01 17.74 21.43
N ALA A 699 8.84 17.06 22.21
CA ALA A 699 9.13 17.46 23.58
C ALA A 699 9.75 18.86 23.67
N ARG A 700 10.72 19.16 22.78
CA ARG A 700 11.30 20.49 22.65
C ARG A 700 10.28 21.55 22.24
N ALA A 701 9.44 21.21 21.26
CA ALA A 701 8.40 22.12 20.78
C ALA A 701 7.34 22.41 21.87
N LEU A 702 6.91 21.40 22.62
CA LEU A 702 5.98 21.56 23.74
C LEU A 702 6.59 22.44 24.84
N ALA A 703 7.84 22.19 25.21
CA ALA A 703 8.52 23.02 26.22
C ALA A 703 8.63 24.48 25.77
N ARG A 704 8.97 24.74 24.50
CA ARG A 704 9.00 26.11 23.93
C ARG A 704 7.60 26.73 23.89
N ARG A 705 6.58 26.00 23.50
CA ARG A 705 5.19 26.45 23.45
C ARG A 705 4.76 26.97 24.81
N VAL A 706 4.93 26.14 25.87
CA VAL A 706 4.55 26.50 27.23
C VAL A 706 5.34 27.70 27.77
N ALA A 707 6.64 27.81 27.45
CA ALA A 707 7.45 28.97 27.80
C ALA A 707 7.01 30.27 27.10
N GLY A 708 6.53 30.16 25.83
CA GLY A 708 6.10 31.30 25.03
C GLY A 708 4.68 31.80 25.32
N GLU A 709 3.77 30.93 25.78
CA GLU A 709 2.35 31.27 26.03
C GLU A 709 2.18 32.30 27.17
N ASN A 710 3.02 32.26 28.20
CA ASN A 710 3.03 33.23 29.30
C ASN A 710 4.47 33.50 29.79
N PRO A 711 5.18 34.42 29.16
CA PRO A 711 6.49 34.82 29.61
C PRO A 711 6.39 35.41 31.06
N GLY A 712 7.07 34.80 32.03
CA GLY A 712 7.02 35.21 33.44
C GLY A 712 6.03 34.43 34.32
N SER A 713 5.32 33.41 33.78
CA SER A 713 4.55 32.49 34.64
C SER A 713 5.47 31.73 35.59
N ASP A 714 4.94 31.44 36.81
CA ASP A 714 5.68 30.64 37.78
C ASP A 714 5.85 29.20 37.32
N GLU A 715 6.72 28.46 37.99
CA GLU A 715 7.01 27.05 37.66
C GLU A 715 5.76 26.16 37.75
N ALA A 716 4.90 26.41 38.75
CA ALA A 716 3.70 25.60 38.94
C ALA A 716 2.70 25.77 37.77
N GLU A 717 2.50 26.97 37.27
CA GLU A 717 1.63 27.22 36.10
C GLU A 717 2.22 26.66 34.81
N ARG A 718 3.55 26.71 34.66
CA ARG A 718 4.19 26.06 33.49
C ARG A 718 4.01 24.54 33.50
N ILE A 719 4.16 23.88 34.66
CA ILE A 719 3.86 22.45 34.82
C ILE A 719 2.39 22.21 34.51
N ALA A 720 1.47 23.01 35.08
CA ALA A 720 0.05 22.84 34.83
C ALA A 720 -0.31 22.94 33.33
N ARG A 721 0.31 23.85 32.58
CA ARG A 721 0.11 23.97 31.11
C ARG A 721 0.60 22.78 30.33
N MET A 722 1.73 22.18 30.70
CA MET A 722 2.20 20.94 30.09
C MET A 722 1.16 19.82 30.26
N PHE A 723 0.62 19.66 31.46
CA PHE A 723 -0.45 18.69 31.72
C PHE A 723 -1.72 18.99 30.91
N LEU A 724 -2.11 20.27 30.80
CA LEU A 724 -3.27 20.69 30.02
C LEU A 724 -3.10 20.35 28.52
N HIS A 725 -1.93 20.63 27.93
CA HIS A 725 -1.69 20.35 26.52
C HIS A 725 -1.61 18.86 26.20
N VAL A 726 -1.06 18.04 27.10
CA VAL A 726 -0.86 16.61 26.84
C VAL A 726 -2.05 15.77 27.33
N LEU A 727 -2.51 16.05 28.56
CA LEU A 727 -3.51 15.22 29.24
C LEU A 727 -4.88 15.90 29.37
N ALA A 728 -5.00 17.15 28.90
CA ALA A 728 -6.22 17.96 28.98
C ALA A 728 -6.79 18.07 30.39
N ARG A 729 -5.91 18.07 31.40
CA ARG A 729 -6.24 18.31 32.84
C ARG A 729 -5.10 19.00 33.57
N ARG A 730 -5.39 19.60 34.70
CA ARG A 730 -4.35 20.06 35.60
C ARG A 730 -3.73 18.87 36.36
N PRO A 731 -2.45 18.99 36.81
CA PRO A 731 -1.82 17.97 37.66
C PRO A 731 -2.48 17.95 39.04
N THR A 732 -2.46 16.80 39.67
CA THR A 732 -2.74 16.67 41.11
C THR A 732 -1.63 17.32 41.93
N LEU A 733 -1.86 17.50 43.23
CA LEU A 733 -0.81 18.03 44.15
C LEU A 733 0.43 17.13 44.18
N GLU A 734 0.23 15.81 44.09
CA GLU A 734 1.33 14.84 44.08
C GLU A 734 2.11 14.91 42.78
N GLU A 735 1.41 14.92 41.62
CA GLU A 735 2.05 15.08 40.32
C GLU A 735 2.81 16.41 40.19
N SER A 736 2.24 17.51 40.72
CA SER A 736 2.93 18.81 40.73
C SER A 736 4.22 18.76 41.56
N ARG A 737 4.19 18.05 42.71
CA ARG A 737 5.37 17.87 43.55
C ARG A 737 6.42 17.02 42.83
N SER A 738 6.02 15.87 42.28
CA SER A 738 6.91 14.96 41.55
C SER A 738 7.54 15.65 40.34
N ALA A 739 6.77 16.44 39.58
CA ALA A 739 7.28 17.22 38.47
C ALA A 739 8.32 18.24 38.89
N ARG A 740 8.10 18.95 40.03
CA ARG A 740 9.08 19.88 40.62
C ARG A 740 10.36 19.17 41.04
N GLU A 741 10.24 18.08 41.79
CA GLU A 741 11.40 17.27 42.24
C GLU A 741 12.20 16.77 41.01
N PHE A 742 11.51 16.35 39.97
CA PHE A 742 12.15 15.92 38.71
C PHE A 742 12.91 17.08 38.02
N LEU A 743 12.33 18.28 37.99
CA LEU A 743 12.99 19.47 37.43
C LEU A 743 14.22 19.87 38.21
N LEU A 744 14.18 19.75 39.57
CA LEU A 744 15.29 20.05 40.46
C LEU A 744 16.41 18.99 40.42
N SER A 745 16.06 17.70 40.29
CA SER A 745 17.04 16.60 40.25
C SER A 745 17.88 16.60 38.94
N GLY A 746 17.43 17.26 37.89
CA GLY A 746 18.20 17.42 36.66
C GLY A 746 19.31 18.45 36.71
N VAL A 747 19.55 19.11 37.87
CA VAL A 747 20.60 20.12 38.02
C VAL A 747 21.90 19.55 38.62
N ASP A 748 21.82 18.44 39.37
CA ASP A 748 22.98 17.82 40.02
C ASP A 748 23.09 16.34 39.65
N GLY A 749 24.07 15.98 38.85
CA GLY A 749 24.64 14.61 38.82
C GLY A 749 24.30 13.68 37.63
N GLU A 750 24.53 14.10 36.42
CA GLU A 750 24.84 13.13 35.37
C GLU A 750 26.37 12.99 35.24
N GLU A 751 26.88 11.80 35.50
CA GLU A 751 28.13 11.33 34.88
C GLU A 751 27.94 11.46 33.37
N ARG A 752 28.40 12.54 32.79
CA ARG A 752 28.39 12.79 31.37
C ARG A 752 29.16 11.66 30.72
N ILE A 753 28.49 10.77 29.98
CA ILE A 753 29.18 10.05 28.91
C ILE A 753 29.75 11.17 28.04
N PRO A 754 31.07 11.25 27.84
CA PRO A 754 31.66 12.42 27.23
C PRO A 754 31.14 12.59 25.78
N VAL A 755 30.26 13.55 25.54
CA VAL A 755 29.78 13.94 24.23
C VAL A 755 30.93 14.41 23.31
N ALA A 756 32.07 14.74 23.90
CA ALA A 756 33.30 15.12 23.23
C ALA A 756 33.81 14.12 22.20
N GLU A 757 33.59 12.81 22.42
CA GLU A 757 34.14 11.76 21.53
C GLU A 757 33.41 11.64 20.20
N VAL A 758 32.08 11.84 20.16
CA VAL A 758 31.27 11.81 18.93
C VAL A 758 31.31 13.15 18.19
N ALA A 759 31.37 14.25 18.91
CA ALA A 759 31.45 15.61 18.36
C ALA A 759 32.79 15.90 17.67
N ALA A 760 33.82 15.11 17.96
CA ALA A 760 35.13 15.28 17.35
C ALA A 760 35.17 14.92 15.84
N TRP A 761 34.21 14.11 15.35
CA TRP A 761 34.18 13.64 13.98
C TRP A 761 33.26 14.47 13.07
N SER A 762 33.78 14.77 11.86
CA SER A 762 33.02 15.38 10.75
C SER A 762 33.25 14.59 9.47
N TYR A 763 32.27 14.59 8.58
CA TYR A 763 32.26 13.79 7.34
C TYR A 763 32.06 14.72 6.16
N GLY A 764 33.01 14.66 5.18
CA GLY A 764 33.04 15.59 4.09
C GLY A 764 33.73 15.03 2.86
N TYR A 765 34.00 15.95 1.92
CA TYR A 765 34.80 15.69 0.75
C TYR A 765 35.76 16.86 0.52
N GLY A 766 36.84 16.62 -0.22
CA GLY A 766 37.80 17.63 -0.55
C GLY A 766 39.03 17.07 -1.31
N LYS A 767 39.91 17.98 -1.73
CA LYS A 767 41.15 17.69 -2.42
C LYS A 767 42.34 17.97 -1.50
N LEU A 768 43.35 17.12 -1.56
CA LEU A 768 44.64 17.41 -0.96
C LEU A 768 45.31 18.56 -1.76
N GLU A 769 45.99 19.50 -1.11
CA GLU A 769 46.69 20.58 -1.78
C GLU A 769 47.85 20.07 -2.63
N GLU A 770 48.25 20.79 -3.71
CA GLU A 770 49.33 20.39 -4.60
C GLU A 770 50.71 20.37 -3.91
N ASN A 771 50.89 21.19 -2.87
CA ASN A 771 52.06 21.17 -2.01
C ASN A 771 52.08 20.03 -0.99
N GLY A 772 50.90 19.29 -0.85
CA GLY A 772 50.79 18.14 0.01
C GLY A 772 50.71 18.45 1.51
N GLU A 773 50.42 19.71 1.91
CA GLU A 773 50.48 20.08 3.34
C GLU A 773 49.12 19.88 4.06
N SER A 774 47.99 20.02 3.36
CA SER A 774 46.65 19.87 3.99
C SER A 774 45.53 19.60 2.98
N VAL A 775 44.35 19.30 3.44
CA VAL A 775 43.13 19.29 2.60
C VAL A 775 42.75 20.74 2.31
N SER A 776 42.89 21.19 1.08
CA SER A 776 42.70 22.60 0.69
C SER A 776 41.30 23.09 0.90
N THR A 777 40.32 22.23 0.73
CA THR A 777 38.90 22.56 0.88
C THR A 777 38.13 21.39 1.46
N PHE A 778 37.78 21.44 2.73
CA PHE A 778 36.86 20.50 3.32
C PHE A 778 35.43 21.01 3.17
N HIS A 779 34.61 20.29 2.41
CA HIS A 779 33.18 20.55 2.28
C HIS A 779 32.39 19.46 3.00
N PRO A 780 31.54 19.80 3.98
CA PRO A 780 30.72 18.81 4.65
C PRO A 780 29.78 18.13 3.65
N LEU A 781 29.64 16.78 3.74
CA LEU A 781 28.61 16.06 3.00
C LEU A 781 27.22 16.49 3.49
N PRO A 782 26.31 16.90 2.58
CA PRO A 782 25.05 17.55 2.98
C PRO A 782 24.00 16.56 3.48
N HIS A 783 24.07 15.29 3.08
CA HIS A 783 22.99 14.35 3.31
C HIS A 783 23.44 13.11 4.09
N PHE A 784 22.69 12.76 5.15
CA PHE A 784 22.84 11.52 5.90
C PHE A 784 21.55 10.69 5.85
N ASN A 785 21.62 9.46 5.33
CA ASN A 785 20.46 8.60 5.16
C ASN A 785 20.20 7.61 6.33
N GLY A 786 20.84 7.83 7.47
CA GLY A 786 20.78 6.93 8.63
C GLY A 786 21.88 5.87 8.67
N LYS A 787 22.57 5.60 7.55
CA LYS A 787 23.67 4.62 7.43
C LYS A 787 24.91 5.18 6.78
N ALA A 788 24.77 6.23 5.98
CA ALA A 788 25.86 6.80 5.22
C ALA A 788 25.69 8.31 5.00
N TRP A 789 26.81 9.04 4.94
CA TRP A 789 26.90 10.39 4.43
C TRP A 789 27.15 10.36 2.93
N GLY A 790 26.52 11.28 2.17
CA GLY A 790 26.66 11.41 0.72
C GLY A 790 26.27 12.79 0.21
N GLY A 791 26.38 13.02 -1.10
CA GLY A 791 26.04 14.27 -1.77
C GLY A 791 24.54 14.56 -1.81
N GLY A 792 23.68 13.54 -1.80
CA GLY A 792 22.24 13.69 -1.89
C GLY A 792 21.48 12.47 -1.35
N ALA A 793 20.14 12.52 -1.47
CA ALA A 793 19.28 11.43 -1.04
C ALA A 793 19.40 10.16 -1.90
N LYS A 794 19.81 10.32 -3.17
CA LYS A 794 20.11 9.21 -4.09
C LYS A 794 21.61 9.02 -4.19
N TRP A 795 22.06 7.80 -4.37
CA TRP A 795 23.46 7.46 -4.56
C TRP A 795 23.61 6.55 -5.80
N PRO A 796 24.48 6.89 -6.76
CA PRO A 796 25.26 8.12 -6.84
C PRO A 796 24.39 9.36 -7.03
N ASP A 797 24.84 10.54 -6.53
CA ASP A 797 24.14 11.79 -6.73
C ASP A 797 24.62 12.57 -7.97
N GLY A 798 23.80 13.51 -8.46
CA GLY A 798 24.10 14.23 -9.69
C GLY A 798 25.22 15.27 -9.58
N ALA A 799 25.60 15.71 -8.39
CA ALA A 799 26.59 16.75 -8.18
C ALA A 799 27.96 16.19 -7.75
N LEU A 800 27.96 15.30 -6.76
CA LEU A 800 29.17 14.73 -6.16
C LEU A 800 29.47 13.29 -6.62
N GLY A 801 28.58 12.69 -7.39
CA GLY A 801 28.72 11.34 -7.94
C GLY A 801 28.72 10.27 -6.85
N TRP A 802 29.80 9.50 -6.76
CA TRP A 802 29.91 8.32 -5.92
C TRP A 802 30.42 8.60 -4.49
N VAL A 803 30.81 9.83 -4.14
CA VAL A 803 31.34 10.12 -2.81
C VAL A 803 30.38 9.71 -1.70
N ARG A 804 30.87 8.87 -0.81
CA ARG A 804 30.08 8.32 0.30
C ARG A 804 30.97 7.90 1.46
N LEU A 805 30.48 8.11 2.69
CA LEU A 805 31.11 7.60 3.90
C LEU A 805 30.09 6.81 4.73
N THR A 806 30.53 5.66 5.23
CA THR A 806 29.76 4.75 6.10
C THR A 806 30.53 4.53 7.41
N ALA A 807 29.99 3.81 8.38
CA ALA A 807 30.70 3.49 9.62
C ALA A 807 32.02 2.76 9.38
N ILE A 808 32.09 1.90 8.39
CA ILE A 808 33.25 1.02 8.15
C ILE A 808 34.15 1.45 6.99
N GLY A 809 33.68 2.39 6.14
CA GLY A 809 34.44 2.77 4.94
C GLY A 809 33.70 3.78 4.09
N GLY A 810 33.73 3.64 2.77
CA GLY A 810 33.06 4.55 1.85
C GLY A 810 33.35 4.28 0.39
N HIS A 811 33.21 5.32 -0.42
CA HIS A 811 33.60 5.37 -1.82
C HIS A 811 34.16 6.77 -2.13
N ALA A 812 35.24 6.86 -2.85
CA ALA A 812 35.75 8.13 -3.37
C ALA A 812 34.81 8.70 -4.43
N GLY A 813 34.82 10.01 -4.65
CA GLY A 813 33.97 10.65 -5.65
C GLY A 813 34.52 10.49 -7.06
N ASN A 814 33.84 11.11 -8.03
CA ASN A 814 34.14 10.97 -9.47
C ASN A 814 35.41 11.73 -9.92
N LYS A 815 36.03 12.48 -9.02
CA LYS A 815 37.21 13.32 -9.29
C LYS A 815 38.08 13.40 -8.04
N VAL A 816 39.33 13.70 -8.18
CA VAL A 816 40.25 13.94 -7.06
C VAL A 816 39.75 15.04 -6.11
N GLU A 817 39.05 16.05 -6.64
CA GLU A 817 38.41 17.09 -5.83
C GLU A 817 37.29 16.56 -4.91
N HIS A 818 36.77 15.38 -5.20
CA HIS A 818 35.72 14.71 -4.45
C HIS A 818 36.29 13.54 -3.60
N GLY A 819 37.51 13.64 -3.10
CA GLY A 819 38.05 12.69 -2.14
C GLY A 819 37.18 12.58 -0.89
N ALA A 820 36.94 11.38 -0.39
CA ALA A 820 36.16 11.15 0.82
C ALA A 820 36.98 11.48 2.06
N VAL A 821 36.51 12.38 2.92
CA VAL A 821 37.28 12.89 4.07
C VAL A 821 36.54 12.62 5.38
N ARG A 822 37.16 11.89 6.29
CA ARG A 822 36.82 11.87 7.71
C ARG A 822 37.71 12.86 8.44
N ARG A 823 37.12 13.88 9.03
CA ARG A 823 37.84 14.90 9.79
C ARG A 823 37.64 14.67 11.28
N TRP A 824 38.72 14.54 12.02
CA TRP A 824 38.75 14.57 13.46
C TRP A 824 39.31 15.90 13.96
N THR A 825 38.62 16.57 14.86
CA THR A 825 39.11 17.78 15.53
C THR A 825 39.46 17.42 16.96
N SER A 826 40.70 17.64 17.36
CA SER A 826 41.19 17.23 18.67
C SER A 826 40.46 17.99 19.81
N PRO A 827 39.77 17.28 20.69
CA PRO A 827 39.20 17.87 21.90
C PRO A 827 40.20 17.99 23.07
N ILE A 828 41.42 17.55 22.87
CA ILE A 828 42.46 17.41 23.90
C ILE A 828 43.80 17.94 23.42
N GLU A 829 44.70 18.20 24.35
CA GLU A 829 46.17 18.32 24.20
C GLU A 829 46.82 17.02 24.71
N GLY A 830 47.70 16.40 23.93
CA GLY A 830 48.39 15.17 24.36
C GLY A 830 48.90 14.31 23.19
N THR A 831 49.40 13.13 23.51
CA THR A 831 49.91 12.18 22.56
C THR A 831 48.85 11.09 22.29
N ILE A 832 48.51 10.86 21.01
CA ILE A 832 47.55 9.84 20.60
C ILE A 832 48.25 8.77 19.76
N ARG A 833 47.64 7.58 19.74
CA ARG A 833 47.98 6.52 18.81
C ARG A 833 46.85 6.39 17.80
N ILE A 834 47.18 6.32 16.51
CA ILE A 834 46.20 6.08 15.43
C ILE A 834 46.37 4.64 14.98
N THR A 835 45.26 3.91 14.88
CA THR A 835 45.24 2.53 14.34
C THR A 835 44.13 2.39 13.31
N GLY A 836 44.29 1.46 12.36
CA GLY A 836 43.31 1.18 11.33
C GLY A 836 43.89 0.30 10.23
N THR A 837 43.02 -0.09 9.31
CA THR A 837 43.42 -0.84 8.11
C THR A 837 42.63 -0.29 6.94
N ILE A 838 43.34 0.01 5.84
CA ILE A 838 42.73 0.40 4.58
C ILE A 838 42.66 -0.83 3.69
N ARG A 839 41.49 -1.04 3.09
CA ARG A 839 41.29 -2.13 2.11
C ARG A 839 40.42 -1.64 0.95
N LYS A 840 40.80 -1.92 -0.27
CA LYS A 840 39.97 -1.77 -1.47
C LYS A 840 39.07 -3.00 -1.59
N ILE A 841 37.76 -2.79 -1.80
CA ILE A 841 36.75 -3.86 -1.76
C ILE A 841 36.40 -4.45 -3.13
N GLU A 842 36.78 -3.80 -4.23
CA GLU A 842 36.39 -4.23 -5.58
C GLU A 842 37.62 -4.42 -6.44
N ASP A 843 37.64 -5.49 -7.29
CA ASP A 843 38.76 -5.90 -8.16
C ASP A 843 38.66 -5.21 -9.54
N CYS A 844 38.67 -3.88 -9.56
CA CYS A 844 38.74 -3.08 -10.80
C CYS A 844 39.23 -1.66 -10.47
N GLY A 845 39.53 -0.85 -11.49
CA GLY A 845 40.11 0.49 -11.33
C GLY A 845 41.65 0.45 -11.18
N ASP A 846 42.24 1.60 -10.86
CA ASP A 846 43.67 1.85 -10.81
C ASP A 846 44.23 1.96 -9.37
N GLY A 847 43.47 1.52 -8.37
CA GLY A 847 43.87 1.59 -6.97
C GLY A 847 43.33 2.82 -6.25
N LEU A 848 43.50 2.85 -4.93
CA LEU A 848 43.08 3.96 -4.05
C LEU A 848 44.33 4.61 -3.44
N ARG A 849 44.24 5.92 -3.18
CA ARG A 849 45.23 6.61 -2.36
C ARG A 849 44.60 7.04 -1.05
N GLY A 850 45.33 6.81 0.04
CA GLY A 850 44.89 7.21 1.40
C GLY A 850 45.97 8.06 2.09
N TRP A 851 45.50 9.01 2.90
CA TRP A 851 46.38 9.89 3.68
C TRP A 851 45.84 10.16 5.08
N VAL A 852 46.77 10.42 5.98
CA VAL A 852 46.50 11.14 7.22
C VAL A 852 47.24 12.47 7.16
N CYS A 853 46.49 13.55 7.32
CA CYS A 853 47.03 14.93 7.25
C CYS A 853 46.63 15.69 8.50
N SER A 854 47.55 16.48 9.07
CA SER A 854 47.28 17.44 10.13
C SER A 854 47.30 18.88 9.56
N ASN A 855 46.41 19.73 9.97
CA ASN A 855 46.46 21.17 9.64
C ASN A 855 47.69 21.89 10.22
N ARG A 856 48.43 21.24 11.14
CA ARG A 856 49.61 21.77 11.80
C ARG A 856 50.91 21.10 11.31
N GLN A 857 50.84 19.80 11.05
CA GLN A 857 52.04 18.99 10.75
C GLN A 857 52.12 18.56 9.28
N GLY A 858 51.13 18.88 8.45
CA GLY A 858 51.08 18.48 7.06
C GLY A 858 50.71 17.00 6.84
N ILE A 859 51.15 16.39 5.74
CA ILE A 859 50.99 14.94 5.50
C ILE A 859 51.84 14.16 6.50
N MET A 860 51.15 13.32 7.28
CA MET A 860 51.78 12.50 8.30
C MET A 860 52.11 11.11 7.75
N GLU A 861 51.25 10.55 6.91
CA GLU A 861 51.39 9.26 6.28
C GLU A 861 50.56 9.17 5.00
N ALA A 862 51.00 8.35 4.04
CA ALA A 862 50.37 8.13 2.74
C ALA A 862 50.46 6.67 2.30
N TRP A 863 49.38 6.16 1.69
CA TRP A 863 49.30 4.78 1.21
C TRP A 863 48.73 4.70 -0.19
N GLN A 864 49.31 3.76 -0.98
CA GLN A 864 48.73 3.26 -2.22
C GLN A 864 48.14 1.89 -1.93
N VAL A 865 46.82 1.71 -2.21
CA VAL A 865 46.08 0.50 -1.84
C VAL A 865 45.52 -0.17 -3.09
N GLU A 866 45.93 -1.41 -3.32
CA GLU A 866 45.48 -2.26 -4.41
C GLU A 866 44.51 -3.32 -3.88
N PHE A 867 43.66 -3.87 -4.77
CA PHE A 867 42.74 -4.93 -4.42
C PHE A 867 43.44 -6.16 -3.84
N GLY A 868 42.79 -6.80 -2.85
CA GLY A 868 43.32 -8.01 -2.22
C GLY A 868 44.36 -7.79 -1.13
N THR A 869 44.85 -6.57 -0.94
CA THR A 869 45.76 -6.22 0.15
C THR A 869 45.06 -5.43 1.25
N ALA A 870 45.26 -5.82 2.50
CA ALA A 870 44.85 -5.05 3.66
C ALA A 870 46.09 -4.29 4.19
N GLN A 871 46.12 -2.99 3.93
CA GLN A 871 47.25 -2.14 4.30
C GLN A 871 47.05 -1.60 5.72
N PRO A 872 47.91 -1.90 6.69
CA PRO A 872 47.89 -1.25 7.98
C PRO A 872 48.08 0.28 7.82
N ALA A 873 47.18 1.03 8.40
CA ALA A 873 47.14 2.49 8.32
C ALA A 873 47.08 3.07 9.72
N GLY A 874 48.22 3.27 10.34
CA GLY A 874 48.32 3.75 11.71
C GLY A 874 49.61 4.49 12.01
N LEU A 875 49.54 5.35 13.03
CA LEU A 875 50.68 6.13 13.53
C LEU A 875 50.80 5.85 15.04
N ALA A 876 52.04 5.51 15.49
CA ALA A 876 52.28 5.01 16.84
C ALA A 876 52.14 6.11 17.91
N GLU A 877 52.63 7.30 17.60
CA GLU A 877 52.65 8.47 18.50
C GLU A 877 52.43 9.73 17.67
N VAL A 878 51.40 10.49 17.99
CA VAL A 878 51.05 11.77 17.35
C VAL A 878 50.73 12.78 18.46
N GLU A 879 51.52 13.83 18.53
CA GLU A 879 51.21 14.96 19.44
C GLU A 879 50.10 15.81 18.81
N VAL A 880 49.05 16.09 19.60
CA VAL A 880 47.93 16.92 19.16
C VAL A 880 47.62 18.02 20.18
N GLU A 881 47.16 19.15 19.67
CA GLU A 881 46.67 20.28 20.48
C GLU A 881 45.15 20.40 20.36
N VAL A 882 44.55 21.06 21.37
CA VAL A 882 43.11 21.32 21.33
C VAL A 882 42.72 22.12 20.09
N GLY A 883 41.82 21.61 19.28
CA GLY A 883 41.36 22.25 18.03
C GLY A 883 42.20 21.86 16.80
N GLU A 884 43.26 21.08 16.95
CA GLU A 884 44.02 20.56 15.79
C GLU A 884 43.13 19.60 14.98
N ILE A 885 43.29 19.67 13.65
CA ILE A 885 42.49 18.89 12.70
C ILE A 885 43.34 17.78 12.10
N LEU A 886 42.84 16.54 12.20
CA LEU A 886 43.41 15.40 11.46
C LEU A 886 42.38 14.96 10.41
N ASP A 887 42.77 14.97 9.15
CA ASP A 887 41.99 14.50 8.01
C ASP A 887 42.46 13.13 7.53
N PHE A 888 41.50 12.21 7.48
CA PHE A 888 41.68 10.86 6.90
C PHE A 888 41.02 10.88 5.51
N VAL A 889 41.82 10.88 4.47
CA VAL A 889 41.42 11.14 3.10
C VAL A 889 41.59 9.89 2.24
N ILE A 890 40.55 9.58 1.42
CA ILE A 890 40.68 8.59 0.33
C ILE A 890 40.23 9.25 -0.98
N ASP A 891 41.01 9.18 -2.01
CA ASP A 891 40.69 9.63 -3.36
C ASP A 891 40.80 8.54 -4.44
N CYS A 892 40.34 8.86 -5.67
CA CYS A 892 40.23 7.97 -6.81
C CYS A 892 41.51 7.86 -7.65
N GLY A 893 42.67 8.17 -7.08
CA GLY A 893 43.92 8.09 -7.79
C GLY A 893 44.22 9.25 -8.76
N SER A 894 45.45 9.34 -9.25
CA SER A 894 45.93 10.43 -10.12
C SER A 894 45.32 10.41 -11.53
N ALA A 895 44.79 9.27 -11.96
CA ALA A 895 44.19 9.11 -13.27
C ALA A 895 42.70 9.52 -13.30
N ASN A 896 42.12 9.98 -12.17
CA ASN A 896 40.69 10.29 -12.02
C ASN A 896 39.79 9.11 -12.44
N ASN A 897 40.25 7.89 -12.26
CA ASN A 897 39.43 6.71 -12.52
C ASN A 897 38.69 6.30 -11.25
N PHE A 898 37.42 6.67 -11.17
CA PHE A 898 36.53 6.40 -10.01
C PHE A 898 35.85 5.03 -10.04
N SER A 899 36.17 4.18 -11.02
CA SER A 899 35.56 2.86 -11.16
C SER A 899 36.03 1.95 -10.05
N CYS A 900 35.09 1.45 -9.25
CA CYS A 900 35.38 0.47 -8.18
C CYS A 900 36.22 1.02 -7.01
N ASP A 901 36.03 2.26 -6.64
CA ASP A 901 36.79 2.91 -5.55
C ASP A 901 36.09 2.80 -4.18
N GLY A 902 35.39 1.71 -3.99
CA GLY A 902 34.90 1.29 -2.70
C GLY A 902 36.03 0.89 -1.74
N PHE A 903 35.99 1.40 -0.51
CA PHE A 903 36.99 1.13 0.49
C PHE A 903 36.41 0.81 1.87
N GLU A 904 37.17 0.05 2.66
CA GLU A 904 37.03 -0.08 4.11
C GLU A 904 38.17 0.64 4.78
N TRP A 905 37.84 1.59 5.66
CA TRP A 905 38.77 2.25 6.58
C TRP A 905 38.02 2.96 7.68
N SER A 906 38.20 2.52 8.93
CA SER A 906 37.66 3.11 10.12
C SER A 906 38.80 3.39 11.11
N PRO A 907 39.42 4.59 11.07
CA PRO A 907 40.49 4.94 11.95
C PRO A 907 40.03 5.02 13.41
N ARG A 908 40.90 4.56 14.31
CA ARG A 908 40.71 4.58 15.76
C ARG A 908 41.88 5.30 16.42
N LEU A 909 41.59 6.30 17.20
CA LEU A 909 42.51 7.16 17.94
C LEU A 909 42.42 6.84 19.42
N GLU A 910 43.57 6.65 20.08
CA GLU A 910 43.64 6.36 21.52
C GLU A 910 44.62 7.31 22.20
N LEU A 911 44.18 7.94 23.31
CA LEU A 911 45.07 8.78 24.12
C LEU A 911 46.09 7.89 24.86
N ILE A 912 47.37 8.11 24.59
CA ILE A 912 48.45 7.39 25.28
C ILE A 912 48.49 7.85 26.75
N GLY A 913 48.39 6.86 27.65
CA GLY A 913 48.36 7.13 29.11
C GLY A 913 46.97 7.55 29.63
N GLY A 914 45.93 7.61 28.77
CA GLY A 914 44.57 7.92 29.11
C GLY A 914 43.59 6.80 28.81
N LYS A 915 42.29 7.03 29.05
CA LYS A 915 41.21 6.09 28.75
C LYS A 915 40.38 6.52 27.53
N GLN A 916 40.68 7.67 26.93
CA GLN A 916 39.87 8.23 25.84
C GLN A 916 40.18 7.56 24.52
N VAL A 917 39.12 7.22 23.77
CA VAL A 917 39.19 6.58 22.46
C VAL A 917 38.20 7.27 21.51
N TRP A 918 38.65 7.62 20.31
CA TRP A 918 37.82 8.15 19.24
C TRP A 918 37.85 7.16 18.09
N ASP A 919 36.80 6.38 17.94
CA ASP A 919 36.64 5.35 16.93
C ASP A 919 35.67 5.85 15.83
N ALA A 920 36.17 6.02 14.62
CA ALA A 920 35.43 6.57 13.50
C ALA A 920 34.22 5.71 13.11
N GLY A 921 34.25 4.41 13.37
CA GLY A 921 33.12 3.49 13.12
C GLY A 921 32.11 3.49 14.24
N ALA A 922 32.57 3.32 15.48
CA ALA A 922 31.69 3.31 16.65
C ALA A 922 31.02 4.68 16.91
N HIS A 923 31.72 5.76 16.59
CA HIS A 923 31.24 7.14 16.73
C HIS A 923 30.64 7.71 15.45
N PHE A 924 30.43 6.88 14.43
CA PHE A 924 29.81 7.30 13.16
C PHE A 924 28.37 7.70 13.36
N ALA A 925 28.07 8.96 13.10
CA ALA A 925 26.74 9.51 13.29
C ALA A 925 26.37 10.54 12.22
N GLY A 926 25.07 10.74 11.99
CA GLY A 926 24.55 11.87 11.25
C GLY A 926 24.80 13.18 11.98
N LYS A 927 24.64 14.30 11.26
CA LYS A 927 24.65 15.63 11.86
C LYS A 927 23.62 15.64 12.99
N ARG A 928 24.04 15.58 14.22
CA ARG A 928 23.17 15.88 15.35
C ARG A 928 22.84 17.36 15.20
N SER A 929 21.57 17.66 14.87
CA SER A 929 21.08 19.04 14.95
C SER A 929 21.44 19.55 16.34
N GLY A 930 22.39 20.51 16.42
CA GLY A 930 22.92 21.20 17.58
C GLY A 930 22.63 20.51 18.90
N ASP A 931 23.67 19.93 19.43
CA ASP A 931 23.86 19.52 20.78
C ASP A 931 22.79 19.99 21.78
N SER A 932 22.07 19.03 22.36
CA SER A 932 21.86 19.03 23.81
C SER A 932 21.05 17.82 24.24
N SER A 933 21.51 17.11 25.25
CA SER A 933 20.64 16.41 26.20
C SER A 933 19.39 17.27 26.40
N LEU A 934 18.21 16.68 26.41
CA LEU A 934 16.98 17.40 26.71
C LEU A 934 17.13 18.16 28.01
N SER A 935 16.78 19.44 28.03
CA SER A 935 16.71 20.24 29.28
C SER A 935 15.71 19.59 30.25
N PRO A 936 15.76 19.88 31.54
CA PRO A 936 14.80 19.35 32.52
C PRO A 936 13.34 19.54 32.09
N TRP A 937 12.99 20.68 31.50
CA TRP A 937 11.65 20.97 30.97
C TRP A 937 11.30 20.12 29.74
N GLU A 938 12.24 19.90 28.85
CA GLU A 938 12.04 19.05 27.66
C GLU A 938 11.93 17.56 28.05
N ARG A 939 12.67 17.12 29.08
CA ARG A 939 12.54 15.77 29.66
C ARG A 939 11.17 15.57 30.31
N LEU A 940 10.67 16.55 31.05
CA LEU A 940 9.32 16.52 31.62
C LEU A 940 8.27 16.47 30.54
N ALA A 941 8.41 17.30 29.49
CA ALA A 941 7.53 17.27 28.31
C ALA A 941 7.53 15.89 27.64
N GLN A 942 8.71 15.28 27.43
CA GLN A 942 8.83 13.94 26.87
C GLN A 942 8.13 12.89 27.75
N ALA A 943 8.39 12.91 29.06
CA ALA A 943 7.78 11.97 29.99
C ALA A 943 6.24 12.04 29.98
N LEU A 944 5.67 13.22 29.88
CA LEU A 944 4.21 13.39 29.73
C LEU A 944 3.70 12.87 28.40
N LEU A 945 4.36 13.22 27.28
CA LEU A 945 3.97 12.79 25.92
C LEU A 945 3.94 11.27 25.76
N ILE A 946 4.81 10.53 26.48
CA ILE A 946 4.90 9.07 26.42
C ILE A 946 4.25 8.36 27.61
N SER A 947 3.57 9.11 28.48
CA SER A 947 2.88 8.53 29.64
C SER A 947 1.74 7.59 29.23
N ASN A 948 1.44 6.61 30.09
CA ASN A 948 0.32 5.70 29.83
C ASN A 948 -1.01 6.45 29.67
N GLU A 949 -1.25 7.52 30.43
CA GLU A 949 -2.46 8.32 30.32
C GLU A 949 -2.57 9.02 28.96
N ALA A 950 -1.45 9.45 28.37
CA ALA A 950 -1.43 10.00 27.02
C ALA A 950 -1.67 8.93 25.95
N MET A 951 -1.15 7.71 26.17
CA MET A 951 -1.11 6.64 25.17
C MET A 951 -2.32 5.70 25.19
N PHE A 952 -3.11 5.68 26.25
CA PHE A 952 -4.25 4.76 26.39
C PHE A 952 -5.57 5.53 26.53
N LEU A 953 -6.63 4.89 26.10
CA LEU A 953 -8.01 5.27 26.39
C LEU A 953 -8.54 4.36 27.50
N ASP A 954 -8.87 5.01 28.59
CA ASP A 954 -9.51 4.39 29.74
C ASP A 954 -11.02 4.50 29.65
#